data_e9724def0e89ad474e9c175daa3680ed
#
_entry.id   e9724def0e89ad474e9c175daa3680ed
#
_cell.length_a   1.000
_cell.length_b   1.000
_cell.length_c   1.000
_cell.angle_alpha   90.00
_cell.angle_beta   90.00
_cell.angle_gamma   90.00
#
_symmetry.space_group_name_H-M   'P 1'
#
loop_
_entity.id
_entity.type
_entity.pdbx_description
1 polymer ?
#
loop_
_entity_poly.entity_id
_entity_poly.type
_entity_poly.pdbx_seq_one_letter_code
_entity_poly.pdbx_strand_id
1 'polypeptide(L)'
;MGTPPHETRNVPRRTNDRESGEYVTDPGREGDVVIKGLCTGHTGPLNGVAWSSDGSLLATVGDDHTCVIWNPHTGEPVATLIGHTDAVVRVAWSPDDKRLATVSHDRTCIIWNPDTAERLLTLTGHTDAVTGVAWHPDGTRLATVSWDETGIVWDSGTGRPVTTLTGHAYHVNGVAWHPDGTRIATASNDGTCIIWNPDTAERILTLTGHDRFGVEDAVYGVAWSPDGSRLVTAGWDDACIVWDPDTGQPVISFVDHTEWALGVAWSPDGTRVATASDNGTCAVWNPDTGEAIATLVLRFATGITFVHGVAWSPDGTRVATVDSNGACIIWNPDTGERVTTLASRTDWVDGIDWSPDGTRLAVIPDWAEAYTVWDPVSGRPTATHTAHTNLVGNPAWSPDGTRIATIHNDKACTIRDATTGQLLITLISRIGSPQGVAWHPVGDLIAVASDGGRCTVWNPDTGQDVATLTDTGTTHVLDDAKSAVAWHPSGKLLATTNGEGTCIIWQLDIAEKLTTLTGHTNAVTGVAWSPDGTRIATASDDGTCIIWQPDTGERILTLTGHTAAVTGVAWSPDGTLVATSSNDRTCIIWNPHTAEPITTITDHARAVTGVAWHPDGDLIATADASGLIRISHLDGTLERAFISVRPRVPGVESYASWTPQGLDVLEGEAWRVLRLPNPDDGS
;
A
#
# COMPACT_ATOMS: atom_id res chain seq x y z
N MET A 1 62.63 18.46 31.66
CA MET A 1 62.00 18.40 30.34
C MET A 1 60.63 17.79 30.56
N GLY A 2 59.62 18.66 30.72
CA GLY A 2 58.29 18.29 31.10
C GLY A 2 57.40 18.12 29.87
N THR A 3 56.60 17.07 29.87
CA THR A 3 55.46 16.91 29.00
C THR A 3 54.25 17.67 29.57
N PRO A 4 53.44 18.36 28.73
CA PRO A 4 52.25 19.07 29.22
C PRO A 4 51.07 18.14 29.47
N PRO A 5 50.10 18.50 30.33
CA PRO A 5 49.00 17.65 30.70
C PRO A 5 47.87 17.68 29.69
N HIS A 6 47.20 16.52 29.55
CA HIS A 6 45.97 16.37 28.78
C HIS A 6 44.80 17.14 29.45
N GLU A 7 44.25 18.09 28.71
CA GLU A 7 42.97 18.71 29.05
C GLU A 7 41.81 17.70 28.78
N THR A 8 41.17 17.31 29.85
CA THR A 8 39.88 16.61 29.78
C THR A 8 38.79 17.63 29.50
N ARG A 9 38.21 17.58 28.28
CA ARG A 9 36.98 18.30 27.95
C ARG A 9 35.83 17.68 28.72
N ASN A 10 35.31 18.44 29.70
CA ASN A 10 34.01 18.20 30.30
C ASN A 10 32.91 18.34 29.24
N VAL A 11 32.23 17.24 28.95
CA VAL A 11 30.96 17.23 28.21
C VAL A 11 29.86 17.55 29.24
N PRO A 12 29.08 18.63 29.09
CA PRO A 12 27.96 18.88 29.95
C PRO A 12 26.87 17.83 29.75
N ARG A 13 26.41 17.20 30.80
CA ARG A 13 25.17 16.41 30.80
C ARG A 13 24.02 17.34 30.45
N ARG A 14 23.37 17.11 29.31
CA ARG A 14 22.10 17.77 28.94
C ARG A 14 21.00 17.27 29.89
N THR A 15 20.43 18.16 30.66
CA THR A 15 19.14 18.00 31.30
C THR A 15 18.07 18.05 30.24
N ASN A 16 17.16 17.05 30.23
CA ASN A 16 15.96 17.02 29.40
C ASN A 16 14.98 18.10 29.85
N ASP A 17 15.12 19.31 29.36
CA ASP A 17 14.03 20.27 29.36
C ASP A 17 13.45 20.29 27.95
N ARG A 18 12.25 19.69 27.80
CA ARG A 18 11.43 19.77 26.59
C ARG A 18 10.90 21.19 26.49
N GLU A 19 11.58 22.04 25.73
CA GLU A 19 10.96 23.26 25.21
C GLU A 19 10.15 22.88 23.95
N SER A 20 8.85 23.23 23.99
CA SER A 20 7.92 23.13 22.89
C SER A 20 8.41 23.95 21.71
N GLY A 21 8.73 23.31 20.58
CA GLY A 21 9.09 23.99 19.35
C GLY A 21 7.95 24.91 18.87
N GLU A 22 8.26 26.16 18.58
CA GLU A 22 7.33 27.10 17.97
C GLU A 22 7.04 26.64 16.53
N TYR A 23 5.77 26.39 16.23
CA TYR A 23 5.28 26.07 14.90
C TYR A 23 5.07 27.38 14.10
N VAL A 24 5.69 27.47 12.93
CA VAL A 24 5.44 28.58 12.00
C VAL A 24 4.07 28.40 11.38
N THR A 25 3.09 29.14 11.85
CA THR A 25 1.78 29.32 11.19
C THR A 25 1.91 30.35 10.09
N ASP A 26 1.41 30.04 8.90
CA ASP A 26 1.27 31.02 7.79
C ASP A 26 0.27 32.11 8.24
N PRO A 27 0.65 33.39 8.30
CA PRO A 27 -0.18 34.44 8.88
C PRO A 27 -1.38 34.90 8.02
N GLY A 28 -1.84 34.11 7.05
CA GLY A 28 -2.83 34.52 6.04
C GLY A 28 -4.21 33.86 6.11
N ARG A 29 -4.49 32.87 6.96
CA ARG A 29 -5.84 32.27 7.11
C ARG A 29 -6.10 31.81 8.55
N GLU A 30 -7.03 32.47 9.20
CA GLU A 30 -7.66 31.95 10.41
C GLU A 30 -8.52 30.72 10.02
N GLY A 31 -8.23 29.57 10.63
CA GLY A 31 -9.19 28.48 10.75
C GLY A 31 -8.88 27.13 10.12
N ASP A 32 -7.98 27.03 9.15
CA ASP A 32 -7.64 25.74 8.52
C ASP A 32 -6.15 25.42 8.69
N VAL A 33 -5.80 24.63 9.69
CA VAL A 33 -4.56 23.84 9.65
C VAL A 33 -4.78 22.74 8.61
N VAL A 34 -4.67 23.10 7.34
CA VAL A 34 -4.52 22.11 6.29
C VAL A 34 -3.17 21.45 6.55
N ILE A 35 -3.18 20.25 7.11
CA ILE A 35 -2.00 19.38 7.10
C ILE A 35 -1.74 19.03 5.64
N LYS A 36 -1.10 19.98 4.93
CA LYS A 36 -0.56 19.73 3.60
C LYS A 36 0.61 18.77 3.80
N GLY A 37 0.34 17.48 3.70
CA GLY A 37 1.38 16.47 3.66
C GLY A 37 1.31 15.40 4.71
N LEU A 38 0.19 14.72 4.83
CA LEU A 38 0.20 13.33 5.23
C LEU A 38 0.90 12.55 4.13
N CYS A 39 1.94 11.83 4.45
CA CYS A 39 2.74 10.98 3.60
C CYS A 39 3.96 11.67 2.99
N THR A 40 5.03 11.54 3.67
CA THR A 40 6.36 11.91 3.21
C THR A 40 7.11 10.76 2.57
N GLY A 41 6.55 9.56 2.61
CA GLY A 41 6.97 8.40 1.85
C GLY A 41 5.81 7.90 1.00
N HIS A 42 6.07 6.90 0.21
CA HIS A 42 5.03 6.24 -0.56
C HIS A 42 4.08 5.46 0.36
N THR A 43 2.81 5.44 -0.02
CA THR A 43 1.74 4.72 0.68
C THR A 43 1.32 3.45 -0.05
N GLY A 44 2.00 3.06 -1.13
CA GLY A 44 1.75 1.88 -1.93
C GLY A 44 3.02 1.20 -2.44
N PRO A 45 2.86 0.10 -3.19
CA PRO A 45 3.95 -0.54 -3.90
C PRO A 45 4.76 0.44 -4.73
N LEU A 46 6.07 0.22 -4.80
CA LEU A 46 6.96 1.01 -5.64
C LEU A 46 7.23 0.29 -6.96
N ASN A 47 7.13 1.05 -8.05
CA ASN A 47 7.24 0.54 -9.41
C ASN A 47 8.56 0.91 -10.09
N GLY A 48 9.14 2.07 -9.74
CA GLY A 48 10.33 2.56 -10.41
C GLY A 48 11.22 3.43 -9.54
N VAL A 49 12.50 3.48 -9.89
CA VAL A 49 13.53 4.25 -9.20
C VAL A 49 14.56 4.79 -10.20
N ALA A 50 15.03 6.03 -9.98
CA ALA A 50 16.08 6.64 -10.78
C ALA A 50 16.93 7.63 -9.96
N TRP A 51 18.25 7.59 -10.14
CA TRP A 51 19.19 8.53 -9.57
C TRP A 51 19.31 9.79 -10.44
N SER A 52 19.52 10.97 -9.82
CA SER A 52 20.04 12.16 -10.50
C SER A 52 21.44 11.90 -11.05
N SER A 53 21.84 12.60 -12.11
CA SER A 53 23.13 12.36 -12.77
C SER A 53 24.34 12.69 -11.88
N ASP A 54 24.17 13.57 -10.89
CA ASP A 54 25.18 13.93 -9.90
C ASP A 54 25.14 13.01 -8.65
N GLY A 55 24.16 12.10 -8.54
CA GLY A 55 24.00 11.17 -7.42
C GLY A 55 23.50 11.81 -6.12
N SER A 56 23.16 13.09 -6.13
CA SER A 56 22.73 13.81 -4.93
C SER A 56 21.27 13.51 -4.55
N LEU A 57 20.44 13.11 -5.52
CA LEU A 57 19.02 12.82 -5.34
C LEU A 57 18.64 11.46 -5.91
N LEU A 58 17.57 10.91 -5.37
CA LEU A 58 16.94 9.68 -5.84
C LEU A 58 15.44 9.91 -6.00
N ALA A 59 14.84 9.54 -7.12
CA ALA A 59 13.41 9.60 -7.34
C ALA A 59 12.81 8.20 -7.31
N THR A 60 11.67 8.02 -6.63
CA THR A 60 10.87 6.79 -6.61
C THR A 60 9.44 7.08 -7.03
N VAL A 61 8.78 6.12 -7.65
CA VAL A 61 7.37 6.23 -8.10
C VAL A 61 6.59 4.99 -7.70
N GLY A 62 5.29 5.14 -7.47
CA GLY A 62 4.49 4.04 -6.96
C GLY A 62 3.00 4.09 -7.32
N ASP A 63 2.30 3.06 -6.84
CA ASP A 63 0.85 2.87 -7.01
C ASP A 63 0.02 3.94 -6.29
N ASP A 64 0.63 4.72 -5.42
CA ASP A 64 0.00 5.85 -4.75
C ASP A 64 -0.13 7.11 -5.64
N HIS A 65 0.13 6.95 -6.93
CA HIS A 65 0.05 7.99 -7.96
C HIS A 65 1.05 9.14 -7.77
N THR A 66 2.09 8.93 -6.95
CA THR A 66 3.09 9.96 -6.61
C THR A 66 4.47 9.61 -7.10
N CYS A 67 5.32 10.64 -7.21
CA CYS A 67 6.76 10.51 -7.28
C CYS A 67 7.38 11.22 -6.08
N VAL A 68 8.27 10.55 -5.35
CA VAL A 68 8.98 11.13 -4.21
C VAL A 68 10.47 11.27 -4.56
N ILE A 69 11.00 12.46 -4.32
CA ILE A 69 12.44 12.76 -4.47
C ILE A 69 13.08 12.68 -3.09
N TRP A 70 14.19 11.96 -2.98
CA TRP A 70 14.87 11.66 -1.73
C TRP A 70 16.31 12.20 -1.72
N ASN A 71 16.79 12.56 -0.53
CA ASN A 71 18.21 12.63 -0.27
C ASN A 71 18.71 11.23 0.11
N PRO A 72 19.53 10.56 -0.72
CA PRO A 72 19.93 9.18 -0.49
C PRO A 72 20.92 9.00 0.68
N HIS A 73 21.55 10.07 1.15
CA HIS A 73 22.51 10.04 2.26
C HIS A 73 21.81 10.15 3.61
N THR A 74 20.77 11.00 3.70
CA THR A 74 20.01 11.19 4.95
C THR A 74 18.81 10.24 5.01
N GLY A 75 18.35 9.74 3.86
CA GLY A 75 17.13 8.95 3.76
C GLY A 75 15.86 9.79 3.82
N GLU A 76 15.98 11.12 3.74
CA GLU A 76 14.85 12.03 3.87
C GLU A 76 14.24 12.41 2.53
N PRO A 77 12.91 12.56 2.44
CA PRO A 77 12.26 13.07 1.25
C PRO A 77 12.53 14.57 1.09
N VAL A 78 12.87 14.97 -0.12
CA VAL A 78 13.10 16.37 -0.52
C VAL A 78 11.82 16.99 -1.10
N ALA A 79 11.11 16.23 -1.93
CA ALA A 79 9.87 16.69 -2.58
C ALA A 79 8.95 15.51 -2.91
N THR A 80 7.63 15.78 -2.98
CA THR A 80 6.64 14.85 -3.52
C THR A 80 5.89 15.50 -4.67
N LEU A 81 5.89 14.84 -5.83
CA LEU A 81 5.26 15.30 -7.06
C LEU A 81 3.89 14.63 -7.17
N ILE A 82 2.83 15.44 -7.18
CA ILE A 82 1.44 14.99 -7.21
C ILE A 82 0.76 15.56 -8.45
N GLY A 83 0.16 14.69 -9.29
CA GLY A 83 -0.53 15.14 -10.50
C GLY A 83 -0.98 14.05 -11.44
N HIS A 84 -0.46 12.83 -11.31
CA HIS A 84 -1.02 11.66 -11.97
C HIS A 84 -2.32 11.20 -11.30
N THR A 85 -3.20 10.58 -12.07
CA THR A 85 -4.51 10.08 -11.61
C THR A 85 -4.57 8.56 -11.48
N ASP A 86 -3.47 7.88 -11.82
CA ASP A 86 -3.30 6.42 -11.70
C ASP A 86 -1.85 6.10 -11.34
N ALA A 87 -1.53 4.81 -11.11
CA ALA A 87 -0.22 4.32 -10.73
C ALA A 87 0.90 4.92 -11.60
N VAL A 88 1.94 5.46 -10.94
CA VAL A 88 3.14 5.94 -11.62
C VAL A 88 4.13 4.79 -11.71
N VAL A 89 4.51 4.42 -12.94
CA VAL A 89 5.25 3.16 -13.17
C VAL A 89 6.73 3.34 -13.44
N ARG A 90 7.14 4.46 -14.03
CA ARG A 90 8.56 4.75 -14.28
C ARG A 90 8.88 6.24 -14.10
N VAL A 91 10.13 6.50 -13.81
CA VAL A 91 10.70 7.84 -13.61
C VAL A 91 12.08 7.93 -14.25
N ALA A 92 12.41 9.08 -14.83
CA ALA A 92 13.70 9.34 -15.43
C ALA A 92 14.13 10.80 -15.25
N TRP A 93 15.36 11.04 -14.79
CA TRP A 93 15.97 12.37 -14.72
C TRP A 93 16.46 12.81 -16.09
N SER A 94 16.31 14.11 -16.40
CA SER A 94 17.01 14.69 -17.56
C SER A 94 18.52 14.70 -17.32
N PRO A 95 19.35 14.62 -18.38
CA PRO A 95 20.81 14.59 -18.24
C PRO A 95 21.45 15.78 -17.52
N ASP A 96 20.71 16.90 -17.41
CA ASP A 96 21.13 18.13 -16.71
C ASP A 96 20.52 18.25 -15.29
N ASP A 97 19.82 17.24 -14.81
CA ASP A 97 19.10 17.14 -13.52
C ASP A 97 18.04 18.25 -13.28
N LYS A 98 17.75 19.10 -14.29
CA LYS A 98 16.80 20.19 -14.12
C LYS A 98 15.34 19.80 -14.35
N ARG A 99 15.10 18.60 -14.89
CA ARG A 99 13.77 18.07 -15.17
C ARG A 99 13.69 16.60 -14.79
N LEU A 100 12.51 16.22 -14.37
CA LEU A 100 12.16 14.84 -14.06
C LEU A 100 10.95 14.44 -14.89
N ALA A 101 10.97 13.30 -15.53
CA ALA A 101 9.84 12.74 -16.27
C ALA A 101 9.24 11.55 -15.52
N THR A 102 7.92 11.51 -15.38
CA THR A 102 7.17 10.40 -14.80
C THR A 102 6.12 9.90 -15.76
N VAL A 103 5.89 8.61 -15.83
CA VAL A 103 4.86 7.99 -16.69
C VAL A 103 3.93 7.12 -15.87
N SER A 104 2.66 7.07 -16.29
CA SER A 104 1.59 6.49 -15.52
C SER A 104 0.60 5.69 -16.36
N HIS A 105 -0.13 4.79 -15.69
CA HIS A 105 -1.30 4.11 -16.25
C HIS A 105 -2.41 5.08 -16.63
N ASP A 106 -2.38 6.34 -16.19
CA ASP A 106 -3.30 7.39 -16.63
C ASP A 106 -3.10 7.83 -18.10
N ARG A 107 -2.21 7.15 -18.84
CA ARG A 107 -1.87 7.38 -20.26
C ARG A 107 -1.09 8.66 -20.53
N THR A 108 -0.49 9.24 -19.50
CA THR A 108 0.28 10.46 -19.63
C THR A 108 1.73 10.31 -19.18
N CYS A 109 2.58 11.18 -19.72
CA CYS A 109 3.90 11.47 -19.17
C CYS A 109 3.90 12.93 -18.66
N ILE A 110 4.37 13.16 -17.44
CA ILE A 110 4.49 14.51 -16.89
C ILE A 110 5.97 14.84 -16.71
N ILE A 111 6.34 16.03 -17.19
CA ILE A 111 7.66 16.61 -16.98
C ILE A 111 7.57 17.65 -15.85
N TRP A 112 8.44 17.50 -14.85
CA TRP A 112 8.47 18.30 -13.63
C TRP A 112 9.75 19.12 -13.51
N ASN A 113 9.66 20.23 -12.76
CA ASN A 113 10.80 20.87 -12.14
C ASN A 113 11.02 20.22 -10.76
N PRO A 114 12.14 19.50 -10.52
CA PRO A 114 12.36 18.80 -9.26
C PRO A 114 12.58 19.73 -8.06
N ASP A 115 13.11 20.94 -8.28
CA ASP A 115 13.40 21.91 -7.22
C ASP A 115 12.14 22.59 -6.68
N THR A 116 11.16 22.85 -7.56
CA THR A 116 9.92 23.57 -7.20
C THR A 116 8.71 22.68 -7.10
N ALA A 117 8.85 21.40 -7.48
CA ALA A 117 7.76 20.42 -7.64
C ALA A 117 6.66 20.86 -8.63
N GLU A 118 6.94 21.86 -9.49
CA GLU A 118 5.99 22.34 -10.48
C GLU A 118 5.92 21.41 -11.69
N ARG A 119 4.72 21.19 -12.20
CA ARG A 119 4.48 20.50 -13.45
C ARG A 119 4.77 21.45 -14.62
N LEU A 120 5.80 21.12 -15.42
CA LEU A 120 6.21 21.90 -16.58
C LEU A 120 5.37 21.56 -17.82
N LEU A 121 5.21 20.24 -18.11
CA LEU A 121 4.47 19.76 -19.28
C LEU A 121 3.70 18.49 -18.94
N THR A 122 2.58 18.27 -19.63
CA THR A 122 1.90 16.98 -19.68
C THR A 122 1.85 16.52 -21.13
N LEU A 123 2.47 15.36 -21.41
CA LEU A 123 2.52 14.76 -22.74
C LEU A 123 1.33 13.79 -22.85
N THR A 124 0.48 14.06 -23.84
CA THR A 124 -0.73 13.27 -24.12
C THR A 124 -0.70 12.82 -25.57
N GLY A 125 -0.94 11.55 -25.84
CA GLY A 125 -0.90 10.97 -27.20
C GLY A 125 -1.00 9.48 -27.22
N HIS A 126 -0.55 8.81 -26.15
CA HIS A 126 -0.80 7.37 -25.97
C HIS A 126 -2.28 7.09 -25.67
N THR A 127 -2.76 5.96 -26.18
CA THR A 127 -4.17 5.54 -26.00
C THR A 127 -4.35 4.53 -24.88
N ASP A 128 -3.26 4.01 -24.33
CA ASP A 128 -3.22 3.11 -23.18
C ASP A 128 -2.10 3.49 -22.22
N ALA A 129 -1.96 2.75 -21.10
CA ALA A 129 -0.99 2.97 -20.04
C ALA A 129 0.43 3.20 -20.57
N VAL A 130 1.09 4.26 -20.10
CA VAL A 130 2.49 4.54 -20.44
C VAL A 130 3.39 3.81 -19.45
N THR A 131 4.25 2.94 -19.97
CA THR A 131 5.00 1.96 -19.18
C THR A 131 6.49 2.23 -19.07
N GLY A 132 7.04 3.03 -19.99
CA GLY A 132 8.46 3.34 -20.01
C GLY A 132 8.76 4.77 -20.45
N VAL A 133 9.86 5.32 -19.93
CA VAL A 133 10.35 6.67 -20.26
C VAL A 133 11.86 6.72 -20.26
N ALA A 134 12.44 7.40 -21.23
CA ALA A 134 13.87 7.63 -21.31
C ALA A 134 14.20 8.95 -22.00
N TRP A 135 15.15 9.72 -21.43
CA TRP A 135 15.66 10.94 -22.00
C TRP A 135 16.73 10.68 -23.06
N HIS A 136 16.69 11.45 -24.12
CA HIS A 136 17.82 11.54 -25.06
C HIS A 136 19.04 12.12 -24.33
N PRO A 137 20.28 11.69 -24.63
CA PRO A 137 21.47 12.12 -23.91
C PRO A 137 21.73 13.63 -23.90
N ASP A 138 21.23 14.39 -24.90
CA ASP A 138 21.35 15.86 -24.93
C ASP A 138 20.21 16.59 -24.20
N GLY A 139 19.22 15.85 -23.67
CA GLY A 139 18.06 16.39 -22.96
C GLY A 139 17.01 17.10 -23.82
N THR A 140 17.19 17.18 -25.15
CA THR A 140 16.24 17.88 -26.04
C THR A 140 15.01 17.06 -26.39
N ARG A 141 15.11 15.73 -26.29
CA ARG A 141 14.03 14.77 -26.62
C ARG A 141 13.78 13.80 -25.47
N LEU A 142 12.59 13.25 -25.45
CA LEU A 142 12.14 12.24 -24.52
C LEU A 142 11.43 11.13 -25.30
N ALA A 143 11.63 9.88 -24.96
CA ALA A 143 10.87 8.76 -25.51
C ALA A 143 9.97 8.15 -24.44
N THR A 144 8.74 7.82 -24.81
CA THR A 144 7.80 7.05 -24.00
C THR A 144 7.31 5.82 -24.77
N VAL A 145 6.99 4.75 -24.05
CA VAL A 145 6.39 3.54 -24.61
C VAL A 145 5.15 3.14 -23.82
N SER A 146 4.25 2.41 -24.45
CA SER A 146 2.92 2.17 -23.91
C SER A 146 2.38 0.77 -24.24
N TRP A 147 1.36 0.37 -23.49
CA TRP A 147 0.54 -0.80 -23.80
C TRP A 147 -0.28 -0.65 -25.10
N ASP A 148 -0.33 0.56 -25.68
CA ASP A 148 -0.91 0.79 -27.01
C ASP A 148 -0.02 0.28 -28.17
N GLU A 149 1.01 -0.52 -27.88
CA GLU A 149 1.94 -1.16 -28.82
C GLU A 149 2.87 -0.17 -29.54
N THR A 150 2.92 1.09 -29.05
CA THR A 150 3.73 2.15 -29.67
C THR A 150 4.78 2.75 -28.75
N GLY A 151 5.80 3.35 -29.37
CA GLY A 151 6.68 4.32 -28.73
C GLY A 151 6.51 5.71 -29.34
N ILE A 152 6.59 6.76 -28.56
CA ILE A 152 6.55 8.14 -29.08
C ILE A 152 7.81 8.89 -28.61
N VAL A 153 8.49 9.51 -29.59
CA VAL A 153 9.59 10.45 -29.32
C VAL A 153 9.02 11.87 -29.29
N TRP A 154 9.30 12.60 -28.23
CA TRP A 154 8.79 13.94 -27.98
C TRP A 154 9.90 14.99 -27.99
N ASP A 155 9.59 16.19 -28.44
CA ASP A 155 10.38 17.40 -28.13
C ASP A 155 10.12 17.81 -26.69
N SER A 156 11.13 17.77 -25.87
CA SER A 156 11.01 17.94 -24.40
C SER A 156 10.74 19.39 -23.97
N GLY A 157 10.98 20.37 -24.84
CA GLY A 157 10.71 21.78 -24.56
C GLY A 157 9.29 22.20 -24.91
N THR A 158 8.70 21.59 -25.92
CA THR A 158 7.35 21.94 -26.41
C THR A 158 6.29 20.91 -26.10
N GLY A 159 6.68 19.68 -25.76
CA GLY A 159 5.76 18.55 -25.53
C GLY A 159 5.12 18.02 -26.81
N ARG A 160 5.63 18.35 -27.99
CA ARG A 160 5.09 17.89 -29.27
C ARG A 160 5.70 16.55 -29.66
N PRO A 161 4.90 15.60 -30.20
CA PRO A 161 5.44 14.37 -30.76
C PRO A 161 6.30 14.69 -31.99
N VAL A 162 7.48 14.06 -32.06
CA VAL A 162 8.43 14.16 -33.16
C VAL A 162 8.28 12.94 -34.07
N THR A 163 8.27 11.74 -33.49
CA THR A 163 8.21 10.48 -34.22
C THR A 163 7.43 9.44 -33.42
N THR A 164 6.66 8.58 -34.12
CA THR A 164 5.97 7.45 -33.49
C THR A 164 6.57 6.14 -34.01
N LEU A 165 7.02 5.30 -33.09
CA LEU A 165 7.60 3.98 -33.35
C LEU A 165 6.48 2.95 -33.34
N THR A 166 6.21 2.34 -34.50
CA THR A 166 5.14 1.35 -34.68
C THR A 166 5.70 0.06 -35.25
N GLY A 167 5.32 -1.10 -34.71
CA GLY A 167 5.79 -2.38 -35.22
C GLY A 167 5.98 -3.48 -34.21
N HIS A 168 5.80 -3.21 -32.93
CA HIS A 168 5.55 -4.25 -31.94
C HIS A 168 4.12 -4.79 -32.10
N ALA A 169 3.93 -6.08 -31.78
CA ALA A 169 2.63 -6.77 -31.91
C ALA A 169 1.86 -6.83 -30.58
N TYR A 170 2.49 -6.43 -29.47
CA TYR A 170 1.91 -6.39 -28.13
C TYR A 170 2.51 -5.23 -27.32
N HIS A 171 2.04 -5.08 -26.07
CA HIS A 171 2.46 -4.05 -25.12
C HIS A 171 3.97 -3.81 -25.10
N VAL A 172 4.38 -2.56 -25.16
CA VAL A 172 5.79 -2.17 -25.04
C VAL A 172 6.05 -1.79 -23.60
N ASN A 173 7.05 -2.42 -22.95
CA ASN A 173 7.30 -2.32 -21.52
C ASN A 173 8.50 -1.44 -21.15
N GLY A 174 9.53 -1.45 -21.99
CA GLY A 174 10.80 -0.78 -21.73
C GLY A 174 11.31 0.02 -22.91
N VAL A 175 12.04 1.10 -22.64
CA VAL A 175 12.69 1.96 -23.63
C VAL A 175 14.03 2.47 -23.13
N ALA A 176 15.04 2.50 -24.00
CA ALA A 176 16.35 3.04 -23.68
C ALA A 176 16.99 3.69 -24.91
N TRP A 177 17.59 4.89 -24.71
CA TRP A 177 18.39 5.57 -25.72
C TRP A 177 19.81 5.04 -25.73
N HIS A 178 20.37 4.86 -26.92
CA HIS A 178 21.81 4.66 -27.09
C HIS A 178 22.56 5.91 -26.59
N PRO A 179 23.73 5.77 -25.95
CA PRO A 179 24.46 6.90 -25.39
C PRO A 179 24.85 8.01 -26.38
N ASP A 180 24.99 7.70 -27.68
CA ASP A 180 25.23 8.71 -28.73
C ASP A 180 23.96 9.40 -29.25
N GLY A 181 22.76 8.97 -28.80
CA GLY A 181 21.47 9.52 -29.19
C GLY A 181 20.97 9.12 -30.59
N THR A 182 21.71 8.28 -31.35
CA THR A 182 21.34 7.92 -32.73
C THR A 182 20.39 6.75 -32.84
N ARG A 183 20.23 5.95 -31.81
CA ARG A 183 19.41 4.74 -31.78
C ARG A 183 18.58 4.70 -30.49
N ILE A 184 17.43 4.01 -30.56
CA ILE A 184 16.56 3.73 -29.43
C ILE A 184 16.18 2.25 -29.44
N ALA A 185 16.17 1.63 -28.27
CA ALA A 185 15.73 0.24 -28.10
C ALA A 185 14.42 0.19 -27.33
N THR A 186 13.50 -0.68 -27.77
CA THR A 186 12.21 -0.92 -27.10
C THR A 186 12.02 -2.41 -26.84
N ALA A 187 11.51 -2.77 -25.66
CA ALA A 187 11.24 -4.14 -25.23
C ALA A 187 9.74 -4.37 -25.09
N SER A 188 9.24 -5.53 -25.54
CA SER A 188 7.81 -5.78 -25.67
C SER A 188 7.38 -7.17 -25.20
N ASN A 189 6.08 -7.27 -24.85
CA ASN A 189 5.40 -8.54 -24.61
C ASN A 189 5.32 -9.46 -25.85
N ASP A 190 5.69 -8.96 -27.03
CA ASP A 190 5.79 -9.79 -28.22
C ASP A 190 7.05 -10.67 -28.27
N GLY A 191 7.83 -10.71 -27.19
CA GLY A 191 9.04 -11.50 -27.06
C GLY A 191 10.26 -10.86 -27.72
N THR A 192 10.13 -9.65 -28.27
CA THR A 192 11.21 -9.00 -29.02
C THR A 192 11.70 -7.71 -28.35
N CYS A 193 12.97 -7.39 -28.63
CA CYS A 193 13.50 -6.05 -28.47
C CYS A 193 13.84 -5.49 -29.84
N ILE A 194 13.34 -4.29 -30.17
CA ILE A 194 13.58 -3.64 -31.46
C ILE A 194 14.48 -2.42 -31.27
N ILE A 195 15.50 -2.34 -32.14
CA ILE A 195 16.38 -1.15 -32.24
C ILE A 195 15.89 -0.31 -33.42
N TRP A 196 15.67 0.99 -33.18
CA TRP A 196 15.10 1.95 -34.12
C TRP A 196 16.02 3.12 -34.40
N ASN A 197 15.83 3.71 -35.59
CA ASN A 197 16.25 5.07 -35.86
C ASN A 197 15.16 6.04 -35.33
N PRO A 198 15.44 6.88 -34.34
CA PRO A 198 14.43 7.73 -33.68
C PRO A 198 13.90 8.88 -34.56
N ASP A 199 14.64 9.26 -35.63
CA ASP A 199 14.26 10.36 -36.53
C ASP A 199 13.32 9.88 -37.66
N THR A 200 13.50 8.62 -38.13
CA THR A 200 12.77 8.09 -39.26
C THR A 200 11.76 7.03 -38.88
N ALA A 201 11.73 6.56 -37.64
CA ALA A 201 11.01 5.37 -37.17
C ALA A 201 11.37 4.08 -37.90
N GLU A 202 12.50 4.03 -38.60
CA GLU A 202 12.97 2.85 -39.28
C GLU A 202 13.49 1.82 -38.28
N ARG A 203 13.04 0.58 -38.41
CA ARG A 203 13.53 -0.56 -37.67
C ARG A 203 14.92 -0.94 -38.18
N ILE A 204 15.92 -0.79 -37.32
CA ILE A 204 17.32 -1.14 -37.64
C ILE A 204 17.52 -2.64 -37.42
N LEU A 205 17.07 -3.17 -36.28
CA LEU A 205 17.28 -4.55 -35.87
C LEU A 205 16.15 -5.06 -34.99
N THR A 206 15.86 -6.36 -35.07
CA THR A 206 14.97 -7.02 -34.08
C THR A 206 15.75 -8.14 -33.41
N LEU A 207 15.80 -8.10 -32.09
CA LEU A 207 16.45 -9.09 -31.23
C LEU A 207 15.36 -10.08 -30.76
N THR A 208 15.61 -11.37 -31.01
CA THR A 208 14.76 -12.49 -30.62
C THR A 208 15.60 -13.54 -29.91
N GLY A 209 15.10 -14.14 -28.83
CA GLY A 209 15.87 -15.14 -28.08
C GLY A 209 15.46 -15.30 -26.63
N HIS A 210 14.47 -14.48 -26.16
CA HIS A 210 13.76 -14.78 -24.93
C HIS A 210 12.72 -15.87 -25.23
N ASP A 211 13.12 -17.14 -25.04
CA ASP A 211 12.25 -18.29 -25.20
C ASP A 211 12.61 -19.40 -24.19
N ARG A 212 11.74 -19.81 -23.33
CA ARG A 212 12.01 -20.87 -22.35
C ARG A 212 11.55 -22.25 -22.81
N PHE A 213 10.53 -22.35 -23.66
CA PHE A 213 9.94 -23.60 -24.09
C PHE A 213 9.58 -23.60 -25.59
N GLY A 214 10.24 -22.76 -26.40
CA GLY A 214 9.93 -22.58 -27.80
C GLY A 214 8.69 -21.72 -28.07
N VAL A 215 8.33 -20.91 -27.08
CA VAL A 215 7.31 -19.84 -27.17
C VAL A 215 8.03 -18.55 -26.80
N GLU A 216 7.83 -17.49 -27.58
CA GLU A 216 8.42 -16.17 -27.29
C GLU A 216 7.85 -15.63 -25.97
N ASP A 217 8.74 -15.39 -24.98
CA ASP A 217 8.39 -14.88 -23.67
C ASP A 217 8.58 -13.36 -23.63
N ALA A 218 7.69 -12.65 -22.89
CA ALA A 218 7.69 -11.19 -22.79
C ALA A 218 9.03 -10.61 -22.35
N VAL A 219 9.49 -9.53 -22.98
CA VAL A 219 10.68 -8.75 -22.60
C VAL A 219 10.23 -7.49 -21.85
N TYR A 220 10.73 -7.31 -20.63
CA TYR A 220 10.33 -6.21 -19.74
C TYR A 220 11.35 -5.09 -19.65
N GLY A 221 12.59 -5.45 -19.40
CA GLY A 221 13.69 -4.50 -19.19
C GLY A 221 14.62 -4.40 -20.38
N VAL A 222 15.12 -3.22 -20.68
CA VAL A 222 16.15 -2.96 -21.68
C VAL A 222 17.07 -1.83 -21.24
N ALA A 223 18.39 -2.01 -21.40
CA ALA A 223 19.37 -0.98 -21.09
C ALA A 223 20.62 -1.11 -21.97
N TRP A 224 21.16 0.04 -22.43
CA TRP A 224 22.43 0.12 -23.16
C TRP A 224 23.60 0.19 -22.20
N SER A 225 24.73 -0.44 -22.55
CA SER A 225 26.01 -0.18 -21.87
C SER A 225 26.41 1.30 -22.04
N PRO A 226 27.13 1.89 -21.08
CA PRO A 226 27.51 3.31 -21.12
C PRO A 226 28.33 3.71 -22.34
N ASP A 227 29.08 2.76 -22.92
CA ASP A 227 29.85 2.94 -24.16
C ASP A 227 29.06 2.66 -25.45
N GLY A 228 27.81 2.20 -25.30
CA GLY A 228 26.92 1.83 -26.41
C GLY A 228 27.28 0.54 -27.14
N SER A 229 28.34 -0.16 -26.74
CA SER A 229 28.81 -1.36 -27.45
C SER A 229 27.94 -2.60 -27.20
N ARG A 230 27.08 -2.59 -26.16
CA ARG A 230 26.23 -3.72 -25.77
C ARG A 230 24.83 -3.24 -25.36
N LEU A 231 23.88 -4.14 -25.49
CA LEU A 231 22.51 -3.98 -25.01
C LEU A 231 22.18 -5.15 -24.09
N VAL A 232 21.48 -4.92 -22.96
CA VAL A 232 20.98 -5.98 -22.12
C VAL A 232 19.45 -5.94 -22.09
N THR A 233 18.82 -7.12 -22.12
CA THR A 233 17.38 -7.30 -21.99
C THR A 233 17.07 -8.25 -20.83
N ALA A 234 15.90 -8.09 -20.20
CA ALA A 234 15.39 -8.93 -19.12
C ALA A 234 13.96 -9.40 -19.45
N GLY A 235 13.67 -10.69 -19.26
CA GLY A 235 12.42 -11.29 -19.71
C GLY A 235 11.73 -12.25 -18.74
N TRP A 236 10.56 -12.71 -19.12
CA TRP A 236 9.75 -13.69 -18.38
C TRP A 236 10.32 -15.10 -18.42
N ASP A 237 11.26 -15.36 -19.30
CA ASP A 237 12.02 -16.62 -19.38
C ASP A 237 13.07 -16.77 -18.27
N ASP A 238 13.02 -15.91 -17.22
CA ASP A 238 13.97 -15.83 -16.11
C ASP A 238 15.40 -15.45 -16.56
N ALA A 239 15.58 -15.08 -17.82
CA ALA A 239 16.87 -14.75 -18.39
C ALA A 239 17.10 -13.26 -18.54
N CYS A 240 18.36 -12.86 -18.40
CA CYS A 240 18.87 -11.58 -18.90
C CYS A 240 19.90 -11.88 -19.98
N ILE A 241 19.73 -11.27 -21.15
CA ILE A 241 20.60 -11.51 -22.30
C ILE A 241 21.36 -10.23 -22.66
N VAL A 242 22.67 -10.33 -22.77
CA VAL A 242 23.54 -9.28 -23.32
C VAL A 242 23.73 -9.53 -24.82
N TRP A 243 23.49 -8.51 -25.61
CA TRP A 243 23.51 -8.54 -27.07
C TRP A 243 24.63 -7.68 -27.64
N ASP A 244 25.16 -8.10 -28.78
CA ASP A 244 25.86 -7.23 -29.71
C ASP A 244 24.80 -6.50 -30.57
N PRO A 245 24.63 -5.16 -30.40
CA PRO A 245 23.55 -4.40 -31.04
C PRO A 245 23.77 -4.14 -32.54
N ASP A 246 24.97 -4.40 -33.06
CA ASP A 246 25.27 -4.24 -34.48
C ASP A 246 25.00 -5.52 -35.27
N THR A 247 25.18 -6.68 -34.64
CA THR A 247 24.96 -7.99 -35.27
C THR A 247 23.65 -8.68 -34.87
N GLY A 248 23.06 -8.26 -33.74
CA GLY A 248 21.89 -8.88 -33.14
C GLY A 248 22.15 -10.24 -32.48
N GLN A 249 23.42 -10.62 -32.32
CA GLN A 249 23.75 -11.91 -31.71
C GLN A 249 23.82 -11.81 -30.20
N PRO A 250 23.32 -12.80 -29.44
CA PRO A 250 23.53 -12.86 -28.01
C PRO A 250 25.02 -13.09 -27.72
N VAL A 251 25.57 -12.27 -26.80
CA VAL A 251 26.95 -12.39 -26.31
C VAL A 251 27.00 -13.35 -25.13
N ILE A 252 26.10 -13.16 -24.16
CA ILE A 252 25.97 -14.00 -22.97
C ILE A 252 24.55 -13.94 -22.43
N SER A 253 24.11 -15.00 -21.77
CA SER A 253 22.82 -15.08 -21.06
C SER A 253 23.05 -15.47 -19.62
N PHE A 254 22.41 -14.75 -18.67
CA PHE A 254 22.40 -15.06 -17.24
C PHE A 254 21.05 -15.72 -16.90
N VAL A 255 21.07 -16.92 -16.38
CA VAL A 255 19.90 -17.68 -15.96
C VAL A 255 20.12 -18.14 -14.52
N ASP A 256 19.82 -17.30 -13.55
CA ASP A 256 19.93 -17.64 -12.13
C ASP A 256 18.76 -17.07 -11.29
N HIS A 257 17.85 -16.35 -11.92
CA HIS A 257 16.57 -16.04 -11.30
C HIS A 257 15.67 -17.28 -11.39
N THR A 258 14.92 -17.54 -10.32
CA THR A 258 13.94 -18.65 -10.27
C THR A 258 12.55 -18.22 -10.72
N GLU A 259 12.41 -16.91 -11.00
CA GLU A 259 11.18 -16.24 -11.44
C GLU A 259 11.57 -15.05 -12.33
N TRP A 260 10.61 -14.42 -12.94
CA TRP A 260 10.71 -13.36 -13.95
C TRP A 260 11.71 -12.25 -13.64
N ALA A 261 12.53 -11.89 -14.60
CA ALA A 261 13.41 -10.73 -14.54
C ALA A 261 12.66 -9.49 -15.05
N LEU A 262 12.38 -8.53 -14.16
CA LEU A 262 11.52 -7.37 -14.43
C LEU A 262 12.31 -6.10 -14.76
N GLY A 263 13.50 -5.94 -14.18
CA GLY A 263 14.32 -4.75 -14.35
C GLY A 263 15.79 -5.06 -14.58
N VAL A 264 16.48 -4.21 -15.34
CA VAL A 264 17.91 -4.35 -15.62
C VAL A 264 18.57 -2.98 -15.76
N ALA A 265 19.79 -2.85 -15.24
CA ALA A 265 20.57 -1.62 -15.33
C ALA A 265 22.08 -1.91 -15.39
N TRP A 266 22.81 -1.20 -16.26
CA TRP A 266 24.27 -1.22 -16.31
C TRP A 266 24.88 -0.33 -15.23
N SER A 267 26.01 -0.74 -14.66
CA SER A 267 26.85 0.16 -13.87
C SER A 267 27.44 1.27 -14.75
N PRO A 268 27.67 2.47 -14.21
CA PRO A 268 28.19 3.61 -14.99
C PRO A 268 29.53 3.36 -15.64
N ASP A 269 30.37 2.47 -15.09
CA ASP A 269 31.65 2.05 -15.63
C ASP A 269 31.54 0.93 -16.70
N GLY A 270 30.35 0.41 -16.95
CA GLY A 270 30.07 -0.67 -17.90
C GLY A 270 30.60 -2.05 -17.50
N THR A 271 31.10 -2.22 -16.27
CA THR A 271 31.74 -3.47 -15.83
C THR A 271 30.76 -4.44 -15.14
N ARG A 272 29.55 -3.98 -14.77
CA ARG A 272 28.56 -4.76 -14.03
C ARG A 272 27.14 -4.51 -14.57
N VAL A 273 26.27 -5.50 -14.40
CA VAL A 273 24.84 -5.41 -14.67
C VAL A 273 24.07 -5.79 -13.40
N ALA A 274 23.09 -4.99 -13.00
CA ALA A 274 22.17 -5.32 -11.93
C ALA A 274 20.80 -5.72 -12.50
N THR A 275 20.20 -6.78 -11.96
CA THR A 275 18.91 -7.32 -12.38
C THR A 275 17.97 -7.43 -11.21
N ALA A 276 16.68 -7.14 -11.42
CA ALA A 276 15.62 -7.23 -10.42
C ALA A 276 14.62 -8.31 -10.82
N SER A 277 14.18 -9.15 -9.86
CA SER A 277 13.31 -10.30 -10.13
C SER A 277 12.11 -10.36 -9.19
N ASP A 278 11.07 -11.01 -9.71
CA ASP A 278 9.81 -11.31 -9.02
C ASP A 278 9.99 -12.32 -7.86
N ASN A 279 11.15 -12.99 -7.77
CA ASN A 279 11.47 -13.88 -6.65
C ASN A 279 11.98 -13.16 -5.39
N GLY A 280 11.95 -11.82 -5.37
CA GLY A 280 12.43 -11.01 -4.24
C GLY A 280 13.95 -10.87 -4.16
N THR A 281 14.67 -11.15 -5.25
CA THR A 281 16.10 -10.94 -5.33
C THR A 281 16.48 -9.92 -6.40
N CYS A 282 17.58 -9.24 -6.17
CA CYS A 282 18.32 -8.51 -7.17
C CYS A 282 19.73 -9.11 -7.23
N ALA A 283 20.28 -9.28 -8.40
CA ALA A 283 21.63 -9.82 -8.58
C ALA A 283 22.52 -8.84 -9.35
N VAL A 284 23.81 -8.79 -8.99
CA VAL A 284 24.82 -8.03 -9.68
C VAL A 284 25.75 -9.01 -10.41
N TRP A 285 25.93 -8.80 -11.71
CA TRP A 285 26.59 -9.72 -12.61
C TRP A 285 27.83 -9.11 -13.26
N ASN A 286 28.78 -9.97 -13.58
CA ASN A 286 29.85 -9.65 -14.53
C ASN A 286 29.33 -9.93 -15.96
N PRO A 287 29.18 -8.92 -16.84
CA PRO A 287 28.61 -9.08 -18.17
C PRO A 287 29.53 -9.81 -19.17
N ASP A 288 30.81 -10.02 -18.84
CA ASP A 288 31.78 -10.72 -19.69
C ASP A 288 31.85 -12.22 -19.37
N THR A 289 31.67 -12.59 -18.09
CA THR A 289 31.78 -13.98 -17.64
C THR A 289 30.44 -14.64 -17.33
N GLY A 290 29.39 -13.86 -17.08
CA GLY A 290 28.09 -14.35 -16.64
C GLY A 290 28.06 -14.78 -15.17
N GLU A 291 29.11 -14.51 -14.41
CA GLU A 291 29.18 -14.87 -12.99
C GLU A 291 28.47 -13.82 -12.12
N ALA A 292 27.69 -14.28 -11.13
CA ALA A 292 27.11 -13.40 -10.13
C ALA A 292 28.21 -12.88 -9.19
N ILE A 293 28.30 -11.56 -9.04
CA ILE A 293 29.22 -10.88 -8.13
C ILE A 293 28.58 -10.81 -6.73
N ALA A 294 27.31 -10.42 -6.66
CA ALA A 294 26.56 -10.32 -5.42
C ALA A 294 25.07 -10.61 -5.64
N THR A 295 24.43 -11.19 -4.64
CA THR A 295 22.96 -11.36 -4.61
C THR A 295 22.40 -10.53 -3.47
N LEU A 296 21.54 -9.57 -3.80
CA LEU A 296 20.87 -8.66 -2.89
C LEU A 296 19.49 -9.27 -2.55
N VAL A 297 19.33 -9.75 -1.33
CA VAL A 297 18.12 -10.51 -0.94
C VAL A 297 17.21 -9.63 -0.11
N LEU A 298 16.02 -9.34 -0.64
CA LEU A 298 14.95 -8.69 0.09
C LEU A 298 14.11 -9.75 0.81
N ARG A 299 14.58 -10.22 1.98
CA ARG A 299 13.77 -11.11 2.82
C ARG A 299 13.16 -10.31 3.95
N PHE A 300 11.83 -10.14 3.90
CA PHE A 300 11.04 -9.77 5.05
C PHE A 300 10.42 -11.03 5.64
N ALA A 301 10.22 -11.05 6.95
CA ALA A 301 9.69 -12.21 7.68
C ALA A 301 8.24 -12.60 7.28
N THR A 302 7.58 -11.80 6.43
CA THR A 302 6.12 -11.83 6.22
C THR A 302 5.66 -12.16 4.80
N GLY A 303 6.51 -12.66 3.88
CA GLY A 303 6.00 -13.09 2.57
C GLY A 303 6.94 -12.90 1.38
N ILE A 304 6.43 -13.25 0.20
CA ILE A 304 7.10 -13.06 -1.10
C ILE A 304 7.07 -11.56 -1.43
N THR A 305 8.24 -10.98 -1.67
CA THR A 305 8.41 -9.57 -2.05
C THR A 305 8.90 -9.53 -3.48
N PHE A 306 8.21 -8.85 -4.37
CA PHE A 306 8.62 -8.67 -5.78
C PHE A 306 9.51 -7.44 -5.90
N VAL A 307 10.64 -7.53 -6.62
CA VAL A 307 11.51 -6.38 -6.91
C VAL A 307 11.18 -5.85 -8.30
N HIS A 308 10.60 -4.66 -8.35
CA HIS A 308 10.07 -4.08 -9.59
C HIS A 308 11.06 -3.20 -10.34
N GLY A 309 12.05 -2.65 -9.65
CA GLY A 309 13.01 -1.74 -10.26
C GLY A 309 14.38 -1.75 -9.60
N VAL A 310 15.41 -1.48 -10.39
CA VAL A 310 16.80 -1.38 -10.00
C VAL A 310 17.50 -0.23 -10.72
N ALA A 311 18.33 0.51 -10.00
CA ALA A 311 19.12 1.60 -10.58
C ALA A 311 20.49 1.75 -9.87
N TRP A 312 21.55 2.02 -10.63
CA TRP A 312 22.86 2.32 -10.12
C TRP A 312 23.03 3.80 -9.77
N SER A 313 23.74 4.10 -8.68
CA SER A 313 24.26 5.44 -8.45
C SER A 313 25.27 5.83 -9.54
N PRO A 314 25.37 7.11 -9.91
CA PRO A 314 26.25 7.57 -10.98
C PRO A 314 27.74 7.29 -10.73
N ASP A 315 28.17 7.18 -9.46
CA ASP A 315 29.54 6.81 -9.08
C ASP A 315 29.79 5.29 -9.08
N GLY A 316 28.75 4.47 -9.35
CA GLY A 316 28.83 3.01 -9.37
C GLY A 316 29.03 2.35 -8.00
N THR A 317 28.94 3.10 -6.89
CA THR A 317 29.21 2.56 -5.54
C THR A 317 27.98 2.03 -4.83
N ARG A 318 26.75 2.32 -5.36
CA ARG A 318 25.46 1.96 -4.79
C ARG A 318 24.52 1.40 -5.83
N VAL A 319 23.62 0.53 -5.37
CA VAL A 319 22.46 0.07 -6.13
C VAL A 319 21.20 0.36 -5.32
N ALA A 320 20.20 0.99 -5.92
CA ALA A 320 18.88 1.18 -5.34
C ALA A 320 17.91 0.16 -5.93
N THR A 321 17.10 -0.46 -5.08
CA THR A 321 16.02 -1.37 -5.46
C THR A 321 14.70 -0.90 -4.88
N VAL A 322 13.59 -1.12 -5.60
CA VAL A 322 12.23 -0.85 -5.13
C VAL A 322 11.37 -2.10 -5.23
N ASP A 323 10.47 -2.26 -4.26
CA ASP A 323 9.70 -3.49 -4.12
C ASP A 323 8.18 -3.28 -3.96
N SER A 324 7.44 -4.37 -4.10
CA SER A 324 5.98 -4.41 -3.94
C SER A 324 5.49 -4.05 -2.53
N ASN A 325 6.37 -4.03 -1.53
CA ASN A 325 6.04 -3.64 -0.16
C ASN A 325 6.25 -2.14 0.10
N GLY A 326 6.58 -1.37 -0.94
CA GLY A 326 6.81 0.07 -0.82
C GLY A 326 8.15 0.43 -0.20
N ALA A 327 9.13 -0.50 -0.17
CA ALA A 327 10.47 -0.20 0.28
C ALA A 327 11.39 0.19 -0.88
N CYS A 328 12.18 1.23 -0.67
CA CYS A 328 13.34 1.56 -1.49
C CYS A 328 14.60 1.32 -0.66
N ILE A 329 15.46 0.41 -1.11
CA ILE A 329 16.65 0.00 -0.36
C ILE A 329 17.90 0.32 -1.18
N ILE A 330 18.88 0.94 -0.52
CA ILE A 330 20.21 1.20 -1.09
C ILE A 330 21.18 0.13 -0.59
N TRP A 331 21.93 -0.46 -1.52
CA TRP A 331 22.84 -1.57 -1.29
C TRP A 331 24.28 -1.20 -1.67
N ASN A 332 25.24 -1.87 -1.02
CA ASN A 332 26.60 -1.97 -1.52
C ASN A 332 26.68 -3.13 -2.54
N PRO A 333 26.96 -2.86 -3.82
CA PRO A 333 26.93 -3.89 -4.87
C PRO A 333 28.05 -4.92 -4.80
N ASP A 334 29.14 -4.63 -4.07
CA ASP A 334 30.29 -5.53 -3.95
C ASP A 334 30.13 -6.52 -2.80
N THR A 335 29.46 -6.11 -1.72
CA THR A 335 29.28 -6.94 -0.52
C THR A 335 27.88 -7.53 -0.39
N GLY A 336 26.89 -6.98 -1.12
CA GLY A 336 25.48 -7.32 -0.96
C GLY A 336 24.85 -6.79 0.33
N GLU A 337 25.56 -5.95 1.09
CA GLU A 337 25.06 -5.40 2.35
C GLU A 337 24.12 -4.22 2.12
N ARG A 338 23.04 -4.18 2.91
CA ARG A 338 22.11 -3.05 2.91
C ARG A 338 22.74 -1.84 3.60
N VAL A 339 22.77 -0.71 2.89
CA VAL A 339 23.31 0.57 3.39
C VAL A 339 22.23 1.37 4.09
N THR A 340 21.08 1.57 3.44
CA THR A 340 19.95 2.32 4.02
C THR A 340 18.62 1.92 3.36
N THR A 341 17.52 2.28 4.00
CA THR A 341 16.17 2.14 3.45
C THR A 341 15.51 3.52 3.46
N LEU A 342 15.01 3.98 2.31
CA LEU A 342 14.49 5.33 2.13
C LEU A 342 12.98 5.42 2.37
N ALA A 343 12.23 4.43 1.90
CA ALA A 343 10.79 4.36 2.11
C ALA A 343 10.47 3.27 3.13
N SER A 344 9.58 3.56 4.04
CA SER A 344 8.92 2.58 4.88
C SER A 344 7.42 2.72 4.69
N ARG A 345 6.74 1.59 4.48
CA ARG A 345 5.29 1.55 4.38
C ARG A 345 4.68 1.89 5.74
N THR A 346 3.66 2.74 5.77
CA THR A 346 2.71 2.76 6.87
C THR A 346 1.92 1.44 6.82
N ASP A 347 1.72 0.78 7.96
CA ASP A 347 0.93 -0.45 7.97
C ASP A 347 -0.52 -0.10 7.60
N TRP A 348 -1.09 -0.81 6.63
CA TRP A 348 -2.52 -0.74 6.35
C TRP A 348 -3.27 -1.14 7.62
N VAL A 349 -4.38 -0.49 7.88
CA VAL A 349 -5.27 -0.92 8.97
C VAL A 349 -6.35 -1.81 8.38
N ASP A 350 -6.43 -3.05 8.85
CA ASP A 350 -7.45 -4.01 8.44
C ASP A 350 -8.73 -3.85 9.27
N GLY A 351 -8.60 -3.49 10.55
CA GLY A 351 -9.78 -3.31 11.40
C GLY A 351 -9.60 -2.42 12.62
N ILE A 352 -10.70 -1.83 13.06
CA ILE A 352 -10.78 -1.00 14.26
C ILE A 352 -12.05 -1.32 15.06
N ASP A 353 -11.98 -1.18 16.39
CA ASP A 353 -13.16 -1.28 17.26
C ASP A 353 -12.95 -0.51 18.57
N TRP A 354 -14.00 0.19 19.04
CA TRP A 354 -14.02 0.92 20.30
C TRP A 354 -14.28 0.00 21.48
N SER A 355 -13.61 0.27 22.61
CA SER A 355 -14.02 -0.33 23.88
C SER A 355 -15.43 0.16 24.27
N PRO A 356 -16.22 -0.66 24.96
CA PRO A 356 -17.60 -0.29 25.32
C PRO A 356 -17.74 0.96 26.20
N ASP A 357 -16.66 1.33 26.89
CA ASP A 357 -16.58 2.54 27.72
C ASP A 357 -16.08 3.78 26.95
N GLY A 358 -15.77 3.64 25.64
CA GLY A 358 -15.26 4.71 24.79
C GLY A 358 -13.86 5.21 25.10
N THR A 359 -13.17 4.61 26.06
CA THR A 359 -11.84 5.12 26.53
C THR A 359 -10.67 4.57 25.72
N ARG A 360 -10.87 3.52 24.93
CA ARG A 360 -9.80 2.84 24.19
C ARG A 360 -10.26 2.46 22.77
N LEU A 361 -9.31 2.43 21.84
CA LEU A 361 -9.53 1.99 20.46
C LEU A 361 -8.55 0.87 20.12
N ALA A 362 -9.04 -0.31 19.74
CA ALA A 362 -8.22 -1.40 19.25
C ALA A 362 -8.03 -1.25 17.73
N VAL A 363 -6.81 -1.45 17.26
CA VAL A 363 -6.40 -1.27 15.85
C VAL A 363 -5.59 -2.49 15.42
N ILE A 364 -6.01 -3.14 14.34
CA ILE A 364 -5.29 -4.24 13.70
C ILE A 364 -4.67 -3.72 12.40
N PRO A 365 -3.33 -3.66 12.28
CA PRO A 365 -2.66 -3.44 11.01
C PRO A 365 -2.79 -4.68 10.10
N ASP A 366 -2.84 -4.47 8.78
CA ASP A 366 -2.94 -5.54 7.79
C ASP A 366 -1.71 -6.47 7.85
N TRP A 367 -1.95 -7.80 7.86
CA TRP A 367 -0.90 -8.83 7.93
C TRP A 367 0.08 -8.66 9.10
N ALA A 368 -0.33 -8.02 10.17
CA ALA A 368 0.53 -7.80 11.34
C ALA A 368 0.48 -8.99 12.31
N GLU A 369 1.61 -9.24 12.97
CA GLU A 369 1.72 -10.17 14.10
C GLU A 369 1.39 -9.49 15.44
N ALA A 370 0.81 -8.29 15.41
CA ALA A 370 0.46 -7.52 16.61
C ALA A 370 -0.72 -6.58 16.33
N TYR A 371 -1.52 -6.32 17.35
CA TYR A 371 -2.50 -5.24 17.35
C TYR A 371 -2.20 -4.24 18.46
N THR A 372 -2.64 -3.01 18.30
CA THR A 372 -2.37 -1.92 19.23
C THR A 372 -3.66 -1.37 19.82
N VAL A 373 -3.66 -1.14 21.11
CA VAL A 373 -4.75 -0.46 21.82
C VAL A 373 -4.33 0.98 22.09
N TRP A 374 -5.13 1.93 21.64
CA TRP A 374 -4.86 3.35 21.72
C TRP A 374 -5.73 4.04 22.77
N ASP A 375 -5.17 5.05 23.42
CA ASP A 375 -5.92 6.08 24.13
C ASP A 375 -6.26 7.20 23.12
N PRO A 376 -7.53 7.37 22.76
CA PRO A 376 -7.93 8.33 21.74
C PRO A 376 -7.82 9.80 22.20
N VAL A 377 -7.77 10.04 23.53
CA VAL A 377 -7.64 11.39 24.08
C VAL A 377 -6.19 11.87 24.04
N SER A 378 -5.25 11.02 24.45
CA SER A 378 -3.82 11.37 24.42
C SER A 378 -3.17 11.09 23.07
N GLY A 379 -3.81 10.28 22.18
CA GLY A 379 -3.25 9.82 20.91
C GLY A 379 -2.04 8.91 21.10
N ARG A 380 -1.92 8.22 22.24
CA ARG A 380 -0.81 7.30 22.55
C ARG A 380 -1.28 5.85 22.57
N PRO A 381 -0.44 4.90 22.16
CA PRO A 381 -0.71 3.50 22.42
C PRO A 381 -0.63 3.21 23.92
N THR A 382 -1.62 2.50 24.44
CA THR A 382 -1.65 2.04 25.82
C THR A 382 -1.06 0.65 25.96
N ALA A 383 -1.19 -0.16 24.91
CA ALA A 383 -0.64 -1.51 24.87
C ALA A 383 -0.47 -1.98 23.41
N THR A 384 0.57 -2.76 23.14
CA THR A 384 0.78 -3.49 21.90
C THR A 384 0.86 -4.97 22.21
N HIS A 385 -0.01 -5.76 21.60
CA HIS A 385 -0.17 -7.17 21.90
C HIS A 385 0.29 -8.02 20.71
N THR A 386 1.36 -8.79 20.87
CA THR A 386 1.90 -9.67 19.83
C THR A 386 1.05 -10.92 19.67
N ALA A 387 0.75 -11.28 18.42
CA ALA A 387 0.17 -12.57 18.01
C ALA A 387 1.27 -13.50 17.48
N HIS A 388 0.95 -14.76 17.25
CA HIS A 388 1.92 -15.74 16.72
C HIS A 388 1.80 -15.92 15.20
N THR A 389 0.74 -15.36 14.59
CA THR A 389 0.41 -15.46 13.16
C THR A 389 -0.30 -14.20 12.73
N ASN A 390 -0.36 -13.95 11.43
CA ASN A 390 -1.01 -12.77 10.87
C ASN A 390 -2.47 -12.66 11.30
N LEU A 391 -2.82 -11.48 11.80
CA LEU A 391 -4.18 -11.10 12.14
C LEU A 391 -4.97 -10.78 10.87
N VAL A 392 -6.27 -11.02 10.88
CA VAL A 392 -7.19 -10.71 9.78
C VAL A 392 -8.52 -10.16 10.32
N GLY A 393 -9.11 -9.19 9.64
CA GLY A 393 -10.41 -8.62 9.96
C GLY A 393 -10.43 -7.71 11.18
N ASN A 394 -11.63 -7.37 11.65
CA ASN A 394 -11.83 -6.45 12.77
C ASN A 394 -11.56 -7.12 14.12
N PRO A 395 -10.95 -6.40 15.09
CA PRO A 395 -10.96 -6.83 16.48
C PRO A 395 -12.38 -6.75 17.05
N ALA A 396 -12.66 -7.46 18.13
CA ALA A 396 -13.94 -7.35 18.82
C ALA A 396 -13.75 -7.28 20.34
N TRP A 397 -14.23 -6.21 20.97
CA TRP A 397 -14.23 -6.05 22.41
C TRP A 397 -15.35 -6.86 23.07
N SER A 398 -15.07 -7.49 24.22
CA SER A 398 -16.10 -8.04 25.08
C SER A 398 -16.98 -6.91 25.64
N PRO A 399 -18.27 -7.14 25.89
CA PRO A 399 -19.19 -6.09 26.38
C PRO A 399 -18.78 -5.46 27.71
N ASP A 400 -17.98 -6.16 28.52
CA ASP A 400 -17.41 -5.66 29.79
C ASP A 400 -16.10 -4.88 29.60
N GLY A 401 -15.58 -4.80 28.36
CA GLY A 401 -14.33 -4.08 28.02
C GLY A 401 -13.05 -4.71 28.59
N THR A 402 -13.11 -5.96 29.09
CA THR A 402 -11.96 -6.62 29.73
C THR A 402 -11.16 -7.51 28.77
N ARG A 403 -11.78 -7.94 27.64
CA ARG A 403 -11.20 -8.89 26.69
C ARG A 403 -11.30 -8.37 25.25
N ILE A 404 -10.32 -8.76 24.43
CA ILE A 404 -10.32 -8.53 22.97
C ILE A 404 -10.20 -9.86 22.27
N ALA A 405 -11.06 -10.09 21.30
CA ALA A 405 -10.99 -11.22 20.38
C ALA A 405 -10.40 -10.77 19.05
N THR A 406 -9.49 -11.56 18.51
CA THR A 406 -8.84 -11.36 17.20
C THR A 406 -8.81 -12.65 16.41
N ILE A 407 -8.89 -12.54 15.08
CA ILE A 407 -8.87 -13.67 14.16
C ILE A 407 -7.51 -13.76 13.49
N HIS A 408 -7.12 -14.98 13.14
CA HIS A 408 -5.83 -15.30 12.54
C HIS A 408 -6.00 -16.14 11.28
N ASN A 409 -5.10 -15.98 10.32
CA ASN A 409 -5.13 -16.74 9.07
C ASN A 409 -4.83 -18.24 9.23
N ASP A 410 -4.32 -18.70 10.39
CA ASP A 410 -4.09 -20.10 10.74
C ASP A 410 -5.34 -20.84 11.26
N LYS A 411 -6.54 -20.28 11.06
CA LYS A 411 -7.84 -20.79 11.50
C LYS A 411 -8.11 -20.65 13.00
N ALA A 412 -7.36 -19.79 13.66
CA ALA A 412 -7.53 -19.52 15.08
C ALA A 412 -8.27 -18.19 15.33
N CYS A 413 -9.06 -18.15 16.39
CA CYS A 413 -9.49 -16.92 17.04
C CYS A 413 -8.87 -16.90 18.45
N THR A 414 -8.17 -15.84 18.81
CA THR A 414 -7.59 -15.68 20.14
C THR A 414 -8.35 -14.65 20.97
N ILE A 415 -8.55 -14.96 22.24
CA ILE A 415 -9.10 -14.03 23.22
C ILE A 415 -8.00 -13.67 24.20
N ARG A 416 -7.78 -12.38 24.39
CA ARG A 416 -6.74 -11.83 25.25
C ARG A 416 -7.34 -10.88 26.28
N ASP A 417 -6.68 -10.75 27.43
CA ASP A 417 -6.92 -9.68 28.40
C ASP A 417 -6.55 -8.35 27.75
N ALA A 418 -7.46 -7.41 27.74
CA ALA A 418 -7.33 -6.14 27.02
C ALA A 418 -6.29 -5.18 27.63
N THR A 419 -5.92 -5.39 28.89
CA THR A 419 -4.97 -4.53 29.60
C THR A 419 -3.56 -5.11 29.57
N THR A 420 -3.43 -6.42 29.80
CA THR A 420 -2.14 -7.08 29.93
C THR A 420 -1.68 -7.76 28.65
N GLY A 421 -2.58 -7.97 27.66
CA GLY A 421 -2.33 -8.74 26.44
C GLY A 421 -2.15 -10.25 26.68
N GLN A 422 -2.34 -10.72 27.91
CA GLN A 422 -2.22 -12.14 28.23
C GLN A 422 -3.23 -12.95 27.41
N LEU A 423 -2.74 -13.99 26.73
CA LEU A 423 -3.59 -14.94 26.03
C LEU A 423 -4.43 -15.69 27.06
N LEU A 424 -5.76 -15.60 26.96
CA LEU A 424 -6.72 -16.30 27.81
C LEU A 424 -7.11 -17.63 27.18
N ILE A 425 -7.46 -17.62 25.89
CA ILE A 425 -7.87 -18.83 25.20
C ILE A 425 -7.64 -18.73 23.68
N THR A 426 -7.47 -19.87 23.02
CA THR A 426 -7.41 -20.01 21.56
C THR A 426 -8.54 -20.92 21.11
N LEU A 427 -9.41 -20.42 20.21
CA LEU A 427 -10.50 -21.13 19.59
C LEU A 427 -10.09 -21.52 18.17
N ILE A 428 -10.09 -22.81 17.84
CA ILE A 428 -9.64 -23.30 16.54
C ILE A 428 -10.84 -23.69 15.69
N SER A 429 -11.08 -22.96 14.59
CA SER A 429 -12.16 -23.26 13.64
C SER A 429 -11.91 -24.59 12.93
N ARG A 430 -12.94 -25.45 12.93
CA ARG A 430 -12.91 -26.73 12.21
C ARG A 430 -13.60 -26.70 10.86
N ILE A 431 -14.25 -25.56 10.51
CA ILE A 431 -15.18 -25.45 9.38
C ILE A 431 -14.79 -24.39 8.33
N GLY A 432 -13.56 -23.97 8.29
CA GLY A 432 -13.09 -22.98 7.30
C GLY A 432 -12.14 -21.96 7.91
N SER A 433 -11.71 -20.99 7.11
CA SER A 433 -10.87 -19.89 7.57
C SER A 433 -11.74 -18.82 8.21
N PRO A 434 -11.47 -18.40 9.46
CA PRO A 434 -12.24 -17.35 10.12
C PRO A 434 -12.03 -16.01 9.41
N GLN A 435 -13.11 -15.24 9.26
CA GLN A 435 -13.15 -13.95 8.56
C GLN A 435 -13.78 -12.84 9.41
N GLY A 436 -14.62 -13.18 10.38
CA GLY A 436 -15.29 -12.23 11.25
C GLY A 436 -15.52 -12.78 12.64
N VAL A 437 -15.51 -11.91 13.66
CA VAL A 437 -15.75 -12.27 15.06
C VAL A 437 -16.67 -11.25 15.72
N ALA A 438 -17.58 -11.73 16.56
CA ALA A 438 -18.47 -10.87 17.33
C ALA A 438 -18.82 -11.49 18.70
N TRP A 439 -18.80 -10.67 19.75
CA TRP A 439 -19.25 -11.07 21.07
C TRP A 439 -20.78 -11.01 21.22
N HIS A 440 -21.32 -11.99 21.89
CA HIS A 440 -22.69 -11.94 22.36
C HIS A 440 -22.90 -10.75 23.30
N PRO A 441 -24.05 -10.05 23.26
CA PRO A 441 -24.26 -8.82 24.04
C PRO A 441 -24.07 -8.94 25.56
N VAL A 442 -24.18 -10.15 26.11
CA VAL A 442 -23.93 -10.42 27.55
C VAL A 442 -22.47 -10.85 27.79
N GLY A 443 -21.74 -11.23 26.75
CA GLY A 443 -20.35 -11.64 26.85
C GLY A 443 -20.09 -13.12 27.20
N ASP A 444 -21.14 -13.94 27.27
CA ASP A 444 -21.08 -15.38 27.61
C ASP A 444 -20.84 -16.29 26.40
N LEU A 445 -20.98 -15.76 25.17
CA LEU A 445 -20.72 -16.45 23.92
C LEU A 445 -19.94 -15.57 22.96
N ILE A 446 -19.26 -16.20 22.01
CA ILE A 446 -18.57 -15.55 20.90
C ILE A 446 -18.86 -16.28 19.60
N ALA A 447 -19.20 -15.54 18.55
CA ALA A 447 -19.43 -16.08 17.22
C ALA A 447 -18.26 -15.78 16.31
N VAL A 448 -17.81 -16.79 15.57
CA VAL A 448 -16.73 -16.69 14.59
C VAL A 448 -17.26 -17.13 13.23
N ALA A 449 -17.40 -16.19 12.30
CA ALA A 449 -17.77 -16.48 10.93
C ALA A 449 -16.54 -16.94 10.15
N SER A 450 -16.76 -17.92 9.30
CA SER A 450 -15.74 -18.50 8.42
C SER A 450 -16.21 -18.40 6.96
N ASP A 451 -15.30 -18.65 6.04
CA ASP A 451 -15.57 -18.67 4.60
C ASP A 451 -16.84 -19.48 4.26
N GLY A 452 -17.54 -19.06 3.22
CA GLY A 452 -18.78 -19.68 2.74
C GLY A 452 -19.99 -19.51 3.65
N GLY A 453 -20.04 -18.47 4.50
CA GLY A 453 -21.18 -18.13 5.36
C GLY A 453 -21.38 -19.07 6.54
N ARG A 454 -20.37 -19.85 6.89
CA ARG A 454 -20.36 -20.76 8.04
C ARG A 454 -20.02 -20.01 9.31
N CYS A 455 -20.58 -20.40 10.44
CA CYS A 455 -20.28 -19.77 11.72
C CYS A 455 -20.24 -20.81 12.85
N THR A 456 -19.26 -20.67 13.75
CA THR A 456 -19.21 -21.43 14.99
C THR A 456 -19.38 -20.49 16.17
N VAL A 457 -20.25 -20.87 17.08
CA VAL A 457 -20.50 -20.16 18.34
C VAL A 457 -19.82 -20.92 19.49
N TRP A 458 -19.04 -20.21 20.28
CA TRP A 458 -18.20 -20.75 21.34
C TRP A 458 -18.55 -20.16 22.70
N ASN A 459 -18.29 -20.95 23.75
CA ASN A 459 -18.18 -20.40 25.10
C ASN A 459 -16.73 -19.89 25.29
N PRO A 460 -16.51 -18.58 25.51
CA PRO A 460 -15.18 -17.98 25.55
C PRO A 460 -14.37 -18.35 26.80
N ASP A 461 -15.00 -18.86 27.86
CA ASP A 461 -14.34 -19.23 29.12
C ASP A 461 -13.85 -20.71 29.09
N THR A 462 -14.58 -21.57 28.37
CA THR A 462 -14.28 -23.00 28.34
C THR A 462 -13.68 -23.46 27.01
N GLY A 463 -13.82 -22.68 25.94
CA GLY A 463 -13.40 -23.06 24.60
C GLY A 463 -14.27 -24.13 23.95
N GLN A 464 -15.43 -24.44 24.50
CA GLN A 464 -16.36 -25.43 23.94
C GLN A 464 -17.20 -24.77 22.84
N ASP A 465 -17.37 -25.50 21.72
CA ASP A 465 -18.33 -25.17 20.67
C ASP A 465 -19.75 -25.42 21.18
N VAL A 466 -20.57 -24.37 21.11
CA VAL A 466 -21.98 -24.41 21.55
C VAL A 466 -22.89 -24.71 20.36
N ALA A 467 -22.63 -24.10 19.21
CA ALA A 467 -23.38 -24.31 17.98
C ALA A 467 -22.51 -24.16 16.75
N THR A 468 -22.80 -24.93 15.70
CA THR A 468 -22.20 -24.79 14.38
C THR A 468 -23.32 -24.53 13.37
N LEU A 469 -23.27 -23.36 12.72
CA LEU A 469 -24.27 -22.89 11.77
C LEU A 469 -23.70 -23.06 10.36
N THR A 470 -24.39 -23.85 9.52
CA THR A 470 -23.97 -24.11 8.15
C THR A 470 -25.17 -24.05 7.21
N ASP A 471 -25.08 -23.25 6.15
CA ASP A 471 -26.06 -23.31 5.07
C ASP A 471 -25.68 -24.41 4.07
N THR A 472 -26.49 -25.43 3.98
CA THR A 472 -26.27 -26.56 3.07
C THR A 472 -26.62 -26.24 1.62
N GLY A 473 -27.11 -25.04 1.35
CA GLY A 473 -27.52 -24.58 0.01
C GLY A 473 -26.44 -23.89 -0.81
N THR A 474 -25.31 -23.51 -0.23
CA THR A 474 -24.19 -22.85 -0.94
C THR A 474 -23.31 -23.88 -1.65
N THR A 475 -23.27 -23.83 -2.99
CA THR A 475 -22.56 -24.82 -3.82
C THR A 475 -21.15 -24.38 -4.24
N HIS A 476 -20.77 -23.13 -4.02
CA HIS A 476 -19.46 -22.59 -4.36
C HIS A 476 -18.83 -21.88 -3.16
N VAL A 477 -17.77 -22.47 -2.62
CA VAL A 477 -16.88 -21.78 -1.67
C VAL A 477 -15.88 -20.96 -2.49
N LEU A 478 -16.06 -19.65 -2.53
CA LEU A 478 -15.00 -18.73 -2.98
C LEU A 478 -14.04 -18.58 -1.81
N ASP A 479 -12.82 -19.09 -1.94
CA ASP A 479 -11.83 -19.16 -0.85
C ASP A 479 -11.42 -17.80 -0.27
N ASP A 480 -11.71 -16.67 -0.95
CA ASP A 480 -11.30 -15.31 -0.56
C ASP A 480 -12.47 -14.37 -0.20
N ALA A 481 -13.70 -14.88 -0.07
CA ALA A 481 -14.86 -14.03 0.21
C ALA A 481 -14.93 -13.66 1.70
N LYS A 482 -14.85 -12.36 2.01
CA LYS A 482 -15.06 -11.82 3.36
C LYS A 482 -16.42 -12.26 3.90
N SER A 483 -16.46 -12.77 5.13
CA SER A 483 -17.67 -13.15 5.85
C SER A 483 -17.75 -12.36 7.15
N ALA A 484 -18.77 -11.53 7.31
CA ALA A 484 -19.02 -10.78 8.54
C ALA A 484 -20.05 -11.49 9.42
N VAL A 485 -20.05 -11.17 10.71
CA VAL A 485 -20.99 -11.70 11.70
C VAL A 485 -21.42 -10.61 12.67
N ALA A 486 -22.71 -10.60 13.04
CA ALA A 486 -23.24 -9.66 14.02
C ALA A 486 -24.37 -10.28 14.85
N TRP A 487 -24.33 -10.07 16.16
CA TRP A 487 -25.39 -10.47 17.07
C TRP A 487 -26.52 -9.45 17.10
N HIS A 488 -27.75 -9.95 17.10
CA HIS A 488 -28.90 -9.14 17.46
C HIS A 488 -28.80 -8.69 18.93
N PRO A 489 -29.22 -7.46 19.29
CA PRO A 489 -29.07 -6.94 20.65
C PRO A 489 -29.70 -7.82 21.75
N SER A 490 -30.73 -8.61 21.41
CA SER A 490 -31.32 -9.56 22.37
C SER A 490 -30.49 -10.83 22.63
N GLY A 491 -29.42 -11.05 21.85
CA GLY A 491 -28.61 -12.26 21.91
C GLY A 491 -29.25 -13.54 21.32
N LYS A 492 -30.49 -13.48 20.83
CA LYS A 492 -31.23 -14.66 20.34
C LYS A 492 -30.99 -14.97 18.87
N LEU A 493 -30.67 -13.95 18.09
CA LEU A 493 -30.45 -14.07 16.66
C LEU A 493 -29.02 -13.69 16.30
N LEU A 494 -28.50 -14.31 15.25
CA LEU A 494 -27.18 -14.07 14.70
C LEU A 494 -27.31 -13.87 13.19
N ALA A 495 -26.63 -12.86 12.65
CA ALA A 495 -26.53 -12.62 11.22
C ALA A 495 -25.14 -12.99 10.71
N THR A 496 -25.05 -13.70 9.60
CA THR A 496 -23.80 -14.04 8.90
C THR A 496 -23.90 -13.68 7.43
N THR A 497 -22.80 -13.22 6.84
CA THR A 497 -22.74 -12.86 5.42
C THR A 497 -21.90 -13.84 4.63
N ASN A 498 -22.04 -13.81 3.30
CA ASN A 498 -21.22 -14.62 2.40
C ASN A 498 -20.80 -13.87 1.14
N GLY A 499 -19.89 -14.49 0.37
CA GLY A 499 -19.39 -13.98 -0.90
C GLY A 499 -20.41 -13.96 -2.05
N GLU A 500 -21.58 -14.56 -1.89
CA GLU A 500 -22.64 -14.67 -2.91
C GLU A 500 -23.67 -13.53 -2.86
N GLY A 501 -23.41 -12.46 -2.09
CA GLY A 501 -24.32 -11.32 -1.97
C GLY A 501 -25.51 -11.57 -1.04
N THR A 502 -25.42 -12.55 -0.12
CA THR A 502 -26.51 -12.86 0.81
C THR A 502 -26.09 -12.70 2.27
N CYS A 503 -27.08 -12.36 3.12
CA CYS A 503 -26.96 -12.37 4.57
C CYS A 503 -28.00 -13.32 5.15
N ILE A 504 -27.57 -14.19 6.06
CA ILE A 504 -28.43 -15.22 6.68
C ILE A 504 -28.65 -14.86 8.14
N ILE A 505 -29.92 -14.87 8.57
CA ILE A 505 -30.29 -14.70 9.97
C ILE A 505 -30.58 -16.07 10.57
N TRP A 506 -29.95 -16.36 11.69
CA TRP A 506 -30.04 -17.62 12.41
C TRP A 506 -30.73 -17.43 13.76
N GLN A 507 -31.52 -18.40 14.14
CA GLN A 507 -32.06 -18.53 15.48
C GLN A 507 -31.18 -19.52 16.27
N LEU A 508 -30.51 -19.02 17.31
CA LEU A 508 -29.44 -19.76 17.97
C LEU A 508 -29.96 -20.97 18.78
N ASP A 509 -31.07 -20.81 19.49
CA ASP A 509 -31.65 -21.84 20.41
C ASP A 509 -31.90 -23.17 19.70
N ILE A 510 -32.18 -23.14 18.41
CA ILE A 510 -32.49 -24.31 17.58
C ILE A 510 -31.46 -24.52 16.47
N ALA A 511 -30.48 -23.62 16.35
CA ALA A 511 -29.44 -23.60 15.29
C ALA A 511 -30.05 -23.68 13.87
N GLU A 512 -31.22 -23.07 13.65
CA GLU A 512 -31.94 -23.05 12.38
C GLU A 512 -31.86 -21.68 11.69
N LYS A 513 -31.88 -21.74 10.36
CA LYS A 513 -32.00 -20.58 9.51
C LYS A 513 -33.40 -19.99 9.57
N LEU A 514 -33.52 -18.72 10.02
CA LEU A 514 -34.74 -17.99 10.10
C LEU A 514 -35.08 -17.32 8.76
N THR A 515 -34.16 -16.55 8.21
CA THR A 515 -34.40 -15.74 7.01
C THR A 515 -33.11 -15.60 6.21
N THR A 516 -33.22 -15.45 4.89
CA THR A 516 -32.12 -15.08 4.02
C THR A 516 -32.42 -13.75 3.33
N LEU A 517 -31.56 -12.77 3.51
CA LEU A 517 -31.62 -11.46 2.88
C LEU A 517 -30.90 -11.53 1.54
N THR A 518 -31.65 -11.35 0.45
CA THR A 518 -31.12 -11.43 -0.93
C THR A 518 -31.42 -10.15 -1.68
N GLY A 519 -30.42 -9.56 -2.33
CA GLY A 519 -30.64 -8.30 -3.08
C GLY A 519 -29.37 -7.54 -3.43
N HIS A 520 -28.24 -7.86 -2.80
CA HIS A 520 -26.94 -7.42 -3.26
C HIS A 520 -26.51 -8.21 -4.51
N THR A 521 -25.76 -7.56 -5.39
CA THR A 521 -25.28 -8.15 -6.65
C THR A 521 -23.82 -8.62 -6.57
N ASN A 522 -23.17 -8.39 -5.44
CA ASN A 522 -21.79 -8.81 -5.15
C ASN A 522 -21.66 -9.21 -3.68
N ALA A 523 -20.47 -9.64 -3.25
CA ALA A 523 -20.19 -10.08 -1.88
C ALA A 523 -20.68 -9.08 -0.82
N VAL A 524 -21.23 -9.58 0.27
CA VAL A 524 -21.61 -8.76 1.44
C VAL A 524 -20.41 -8.70 2.39
N THR A 525 -19.83 -7.51 2.51
CA THR A 525 -18.58 -7.23 3.23
C THR A 525 -18.78 -6.92 4.71
N GLY A 526 -19.98 -6.40 5.07
CA GLY A 526 -20.29 -5.98 6.43
C GLY A 526 -21.76 -6.18 6.78
N VAL A 527 -22.03 -6.38 8.07
CA VAL A 527 -23.40 -6.49 8.62
C VAL A 527 -23.48 -5.88 10.00
N ALA A 528 -24.55 -5.13 10.28
CA ALA A 528 -24.79 -4.52 11.58
C ALA A 528 -26.28 -4.44 11.89
N TRP A 529 -26.66 -4.78 13.13
CA TRP A 529 -28.01 -4.61 13.65
C TRP A 529 -28.23 -3.20 14.20
N SER A 530 -29.43 -2.65 14.03
CA SER A 530 -29.83 -1.46 14.79
C SER A 530 -29.86 -1.77 16.28
N PRO A 531 -29.53 -0.80 17.16
CA PRO A 531 -29.48 -1.03 18.60
C PRO A 531 -30.78 -1.52 19.22
N ASP A 532 -31.93 -1.18 18.60
CA ASP A 532 -33.25 -1.64 18.98
C ASP A 532 -33.60 -3.04 18.42
N GLY A 533 -32.74 -3.59 17.55
CA GLY A 533 -32.92 -4.89 16.90
C GLY A 533 -33.99 -4.94 15.80
N THR A 534 -34.65 -3.83 15.48
CA THR A 534 -35.76 -3.83 14.53
C THR A 534 -35.30 -3.83 13.06
N ARG A 535 -34.04 -3.48 12.80
CA ARG A 535 -33.48 -3.38 11.46
C ARG A 535 -32.10 -4.00 11.40
N ILE A 536 -31.69 -4.37 10.20
CA ILE A 536 -30.33 -4.83 9.91
C ILE A 536 -29.80 -4.12 8.65
N ALA A 537 -28.55 -3.68 8.67
CA ALA A 537 -27.87 -3.07 7.55
C ALA A 537 -26.80 -4.00 7.02
N THR A 538 -26.67 -4.11 5.68
CA THR A 538 -25.62 -4.89 4.99
C THR A 538 -24.87 -4.01 4.01
N ALA A 539 -23.56 -4.08 4.04
CA ALA A 539 -22.66 -3.41 3.11
C ALA A 539 -22.13 -4.40 2.07
N SER A 540 -21.86 -3.96 0.84
CA SER A 540 -21.45 -4.86 -0.24
C SER A 540 -20.42 -4.25 -1.19
N ASP A 541 -19.67 -5.14 -1.82
CA ASP A 541 -18.79 -4.82 -2.95
C ASP A 541 -19.55 -4.30 -4.19
N ASP A 542 -20.90 -4.33 -4.19
CA ASP A 542 -21.72 -3.71 -5.23
C ASP A 542 -21.81 -2.17 -5.11
N GLY A 543 -21.15 -1.58 -4.13
CA GLY A 543 -21.15 -0.13 -3.89
C GLY A 543 -22.35 0.37 -3.12
N THR A 544 -23.20 -0.52 -2.59
CA THR A 544 -24.40 -0.14 -1.85
C THR A 544 -24.42 -0.68 -0.43
N CYS A 545 -25.22 -0.02 0.43
CA CYS A 545 -25.64 -0.56 1.70
C CYS A 545 -27.16 -0.69 1.71
N ILE A 546 -27.68 -1.83 2.15
CA ILE A 546 -29.13 -2.09 2.19
C ILE A 546 -29.59 -2.23 3.63
N ILE A 547 -30.71 -1.57 3.97
CA ILE A 547 -31.39 -1.71 5.25
C ILE A 547 -32.60 -2.62 5.05
N TRP A 548 -32.71 -3.61 5.93
CA TRP A 548 -33.72 -4.68 5.84
C TRP A 548 -34.62 -4.74 7.06
N GLN A 549 -35.84 -5.29 6.85
CA GLN A 549 -36.70 -5.81 7.91
C GLN A 549 -36.30 -7.28 8.18
N PRO A 550 -35.68 -7.59 9.33
CA PRO A 550 -35.08 -8.92 9.53
C PRO A 550 -36.10 -10.06 9.60
N ASP A 551 -37.32 -9.82 10.11
CA ASP A 551 -38.37 -10.84 10.27
C ASP A 551 -38.97 -11.30 8.94
N THR A 552 -39.08 -10.38 7.97
CA THR A 552 -39.69 -10.65 6.67
C THR A 552 -38.67 -10.83 5.55
N GLY A 553 -37.44 -10.38 5.73
CA GLY A 553 -36.42 -10.30 4.69
C GLY A 553 -36.69 -9.19 3.66
N GLU A 554 -37.65 -8.30 3.91
CA GLU A 554 -37.95 -7.20 3.01
C GLU A 554 -36.87 -6.10 3.07
N ARG A 555 -36.51 -5.63 1.89
CA ARG A 555 -35.65 -4.47 1.75
C ARG A 555 -36.41 -3.19 2.04
N ILE A 556 -35.99 -2.46 3.09
CA ILE A 556 -36.58 -1.17 3.48
C ILE A 556 -36.03 -0.05 2.61
N LEU A 557 -34.68 0.07 2.55
CA LEU A 557 -33.97 1.15 1.86
C LEU A 557 -32.69 0.62 1.25
N THR A 558 -32.22 1.30 0.18
CA THR A 558 -30.88 1.15 -0.35
C THR A 558 -30.17 2.50 -0.28
N LEU A 559 -29.04 2.53 0.42
CA LEU A 559 -28.15 3.68 0.52
C LEU A 559 -27.20 3.63 -0.68
N THR A 560 -27.35 4.63 -1.57
CA THR A 560 -26.55 4.75 -2.80
C THR A 560 -25.83 6.09 -2.82
N GLY A 561 -24.54 6.10 -3.04
CA GLY A 561 -23.73 7.33 -3.05
C GLY A 561 -22.25 7.04 -3.09
N HIS A 562 -21.82 5.87 -2.63
CA HIS A 562 -20.45 5.40 -2.84
C HIS A 562 -20.21 5.07 -4.31
N THR A 563 -18.99 5.36 -4.78
CA THR A 563 -18.55 5.11 -6.18
C THR A 563 -17.71 3.84 -6.33
N ALA A 564 -17.42 3.17 -5.21
CA ALA A 564 -16.70 1.88 -5.17
C ALA A 564 -17.30 0.99 -4.08
N ALA A 565 -16.73 -0.20 -3.91
CA ALA A 565 -17.13 -1.20 -2.90
C ALA A 565 -17.29 -0.58 -1.50
N VAL A 566 -18.39 -0.90 -0.81
CA VAL A 566 -18.60 -0.53 0.58
C VAL A 566 -17.94 -1.58 1.46
N THR A 567 -16.98 -1.18 2.28
CA THR A 567 -16.12 -2.08 3.06
C THR A 567 -16.66 -2.39 4.44
N GLY A 568 -17.47 -1.50 5.02
CA GLY A 568 -18.03 -1.66 6.35
C GLY A 568 -19.31 -0.84 6.59
N VAL A 569 -20.06 -1.22 7.61
CA VAL A 569 -21.29 -0.53 8.04
C VAL A 569 -21.44 -0.59 9.55
N ALA A 570 -21.85 0.52 10.17
CA ALA A 570 -22.11 0.61 11.60
C ALA A 570 -23.31 1.52 11.89
N TRP A 571 -24.15 1.15 12.86
CA TRP A 571 -25.22 1.99 13.39
C TRP A 571 -24.71 2.87 14.52
N SER A 572 -25.22 4.10 14.61
CA SER A 572 -25.03 4.93 15.81
C SER A 572 -25.65 4.24 17.03
N PRO A 573 -25.10 4.44 18.24
CA PRO A 573 -25.59 3.78 19.47
C PRO A 573 -27.05 4.08 19.79
N ASP A 574 -27.58 5.24 19.35
CA ASP A 574 -28.99 5.63 19.51
C ASP A 574 -29.89 5.11 18.37
N GLY A 575 -29.32 4.48 17.33
CA GLY A 575 -30.03 3.94 16.16
C GLY A 575 -30.58 4.98 15.18
N THR A 576 -30.20 6.25 15.34
CA THR A 576 -30.72 7.33 14.48
C THR A 576 -29.94 7.49 13.18
N LEU A 577 -28.69 7.01 13.11
CA LEU A 577 -27.78 7.17 11.99
C LEU A 577 -27.11 5.83 11.60
N VAL A 578 -26.66 5.77 10.34
CA VAL A 578 -25.83 4.68 9.81
C VAL A 578 -24.59 5.28 9.17
N ALA A 579 -23.41 4.72 9.43
CA ALA A 579 -22.16 5.08 8.78
C ALA A 579 -21.67 3.94 7.89
N THR A 580 -21.15 4.29 6.72
CA THR A 580 -20.55 3.33 5.76
C THR A 580 -19.16 3.79 5.35
N SER A 581 -18.22 2.85 5.28
CA SER A 581 -16.87 3.06 4.75
C SER A 581 -16.73 2.45 3.36
N SER A 582 -15.85 3.01 2.50
CA SER A 582 -15.73 2.54 1.12
C SER A 582 -14.32 2.66 0.56
N ASN A 583 -14.05 1.82 -0.45
CA ASN A 583 -12.86 1.89 -1.29
C ASN A 583 -12.77 3.20 -2.10
N ASP A 584 -13.84 4.00 -2.19
CA ASP A 584 -13.84 5.33 -2.80
C ASP A 584 -13.15 6.42 -1.94
N ARG A 585 -12.53 6.04 -0.84
CA ARG A 585 -11.83 6.90 0.13
C ARG A 585 -12.75 7.78 0.96
N THR A 586 -14.02 7.46 1.04
CA THR A 586 -14.99 8.21 1.85
C THR A 586 -15.63 7.35 2.92
N CYS A 587 -16.06 8.01 4.00
CA CYS A 587 -17.05 7.49 4.92
C CYS A 587 -18.27 8.39 4.85
N ILE A 588 -19.46 7.80 4.66
CA ILE A 588 -20.73 8.55 4.58
C ILE A 588 -21.61 8.22 5.78
N ILE A 589 -22.12 9.26 6.44
CA ILE A 589 -23.11 9.17 7.50
C ILE A 589 -24.49 9.42 6.88
N TRP A 590 -25.42 8.51 7.12
CA TRP A 590 -26.73 8.47 6.48
C TRP A 590 -27.86 8.61 7.47
N ASN A 591 -28.98 9.18 7.00
CA ASN A 591 -30.27 9.03 7.65
C ASN A 591 -30.91 7.69 7.21
N PRO A 592 -31.09 6.71 8.13
CA PRO A 592 -31.59 5.37 7.78
C PRO A 592 -33.10 5.32 7.50
N HIS A 593 -33.79 6.46 7.56
CA HIS A 593 -35.22 6.56 7.26
C HIS A 593 -35.48 7.19 5.87
N THR A 594 -34.55 8.06 5.39
CA THR A 594 -34.73 8.78 4.12
C THR A 594 -33.72 8.36 3.04
N ALA A 595 -32.68 7.62 3.41
CA ALA A 595 -31.49 7.30 2.58
C ALA A 595 -30.69 8.55 2.14
N GLU A 596 -30.90 9.69 2.78
CA GLU A 596 -30.16 10.92 2.48
C GLU A 596 -28.79 10.91 3.21
N PRO A 597 -27.69 11.23 2.53
CA PRO A 597 -26.42 11.46 3.17
C PRO A 597 -26.48 12.73 4.01
N ILE A 598 -26.02 12.66 5.26
CA ILE A 598 -25.94 13.79 6.19
C ILE A 598 -24.57 14.43 6.09
N THR A 599 -23.53 13.60 6.15
CA THR A 599 -22.13 14.05 6.12
C THR A 599 -21.29 13.05 5.33
N THR A 600 -20.31 13.56 4.57
CA THR A 600 -19.32 12.75 3.89
C THR A 600 -17.93 13.16 4.37
N ILE A 601 -17.21 12.23 4.98
CA ILE A 601 -15.81 12.40 5.40
C ILE A 601 -14.93 11.99 4.22
N THR A 602 -14.19 12.95 3.63
CA THR A 602 -13.47 12.80 2.35
C THR A 602 -11.94 12.83 2.47
N ASP A 603 -11.40 13.16 3.65
CA ASP A 603 -9.97 13.45 3.82
C ASP A 603 -9.10 12.19 4.04
N HIS A 604 -9.53 11.04 3.55
CA HIS A 604 -8.73 9.82 3.54
C HIS A 604 -7.88 9.73 2.26
N ALA A 605 -6.61 9.39 2.42
CA ALA A 605 -5.67 9.25 1.31
C ALA A 605 -5.90 7.96 0.51
N ARG A 606 -6.43 6.93 1.16
CA ARG A 606 -6.65 5.58 0.61
C ARG A 606 -8.08 5.09 0.89
N ALA A 607 -8.39 3.89 0.39
CA ALA A 607 -9.62 3.18 0.70
C ALA A 607 -9.90 3.15 2.20
N VAL A 608 -11.10 3.52 2.63
CA VAL A 608 -11.50 3.43 4.04
C VAL A 608 -11.89 1.98 4.33
N THR A 609 -11.12 1.32 5.20
CA THR A 609 -11.23 -0.12 5.47
C THR A 609 -12.14 -0.43 6.66
N GLY A 610 -12.28 0.52 7.60
CA GLY A 610 -13.06 0.33 8.81
C GLY A 610 -13.79 1.59 9.26
N VAL A 611 -14.93 1.39 9.93
CA VAL A 611 -15.75 2.45 10.54
C VAL A 611 -16.34 1.94 11.84
N ALA A 612 -16.26 2.75 12.91
CA ALA A 612 -16.82 2.41 14.22
C ALA A 612 -17.31 3.67 14.94
N TRP A 613 -18.48 3.60 15.57
CA TRP A 613 -19.06 4.67 16.38
C TRP A 613 -18.49 4.67 17.79
N HIS A 614 -18.17 5.84 18.32
CA HIS A 614 -17.95 6.01 19.75
C HIS A 614 -19.24 5.66 20.51
N PRO A 615 -19.15 4.99 21.68
CA PRO A 615 -20.34 4.57 22.42
C PRO A 615 -21.29 5.69 22.83
N ASP A 616 -20.82 6.92 23.02
CA ASP A 616 -21.66 8.10 23.29
C ASP A 616 -22.41 8.63 22.05
N GLY A 617 -22.01 8.19 20.84
CA GLY A 617 -22.66 8.53 19.58
C GLY A 617 -22.30 9.90 18.99
N ASP A 618 -21.39 10.64 19.56
CA ASP A 618 -20.96 11.98 19.14
C ASP A 618 -19.70 11.98 18.24
N LEU A 619 -18.94 10.88 18.27
CA LEU A 619 -17.73 10.71 17.49
C LEU A 619 -17.77 9.42 16.64
N ILE A 620 -17.04 9.45 15.54
CA ILE A 620 -16.87 8.30 14.66
C ILE A 620 -15.37 8.10 14.38
N ALA A 621 -14.90 6.87 14.49
CA ALA A 621 -13.56 6.49 14.09
C ALA A 621 -13.60 5.86 12.71
N THR A 622 -12.68 6.26 11.85
CA THR A 622 -12.47 5.69 10.52
C THR A 622 -11.00 5.35 10.33
N ALA A 623 -10.73 4.24 9.66
CA ALA A 623 -9.37 3.81 9.33
C ALA A 623 -9.24 3.61 7.83
N ASP A 624 -8.07 3.94 7.28
CA ASP A 624 -7.82 3.74 5.86
C ASP A 624 -6.61 2.84 5.59
N ALA A 625 -6.49 2.42 4.33
CA ALA A 625 -5.40 1.57 3.86
C ALA A 625 -4.02 2.26 3.84
N SER A 626 -3.88 3.51 4.33
CA SER A 626 -2.59 4.14 4.57
C SER A 626 -2.11 4.04 6.02
N GLY A 627 -2.91 3.40 6.91
CA GLY A 627 -2.63 3.35 8.34
C GLY A 627 -3.11 4.58 9.12
N LEU A 628 -3.78 5.52 8.44
CA LEU A 628 -4.38 6.70 9.07
C LEU A 628 -5.67 6.31 9.77
N ILE A 629 -5.78 6.70 11.03
CA ILE A 629 -6.99 6.60 11.83
C ILE A 629 -7.46 8.02 12.14
N ARG A 630 -8.74 8.29 11.87
CA ARG A 630 -9.37 9.58 12.15
C ARG A 630 -10.49 9.40 13.16
N ILE A 631 -10.56 10.28 14.12
CA ILE A 631 -11.73 10.48 15.00
C ILE A 631 -12.35 11.80 14.58
N SER A 632 -13.61 11.77 14.17
CA SER A 632 -14.32 12.94 13.65
C SER A 632 -15.66 13.11 14.34
N HIS A 633 -16.13 14.35 14.44
CA HIS A 633 -17.49 14.70 14.82
C HIS A 633 -18.48 14.36 13.69
N LEU A 634 -19.77 14.39 14.00
CA LEU A 634 -20.84 14.06 13.05
C LEU A 634 -20.96 15.03 11.88
N ASP A 635 -20.43 16.24 11.99
CA ASP A 635 -20.35 17.22 10.92
C ASP A 635 -19.13 17.02 10.01
N GLY A 636 -18.32 15.98 10.27
CA GLY A 636 -17.11 15.66 9.54
C GLY A 636 -15.86 16.40 10.01
N THR A 637 -15.97 17.30 10.99
CA THR A 637 -14.80 17.99 11.53
C THR A 637 -13.91 17.01 12.30
N LEU A 638 -12.60 17.18 12.14
CA LEU A 638 -11.61 16.34 12.78
C LEU A 638 -11.51 16.66 14.29
N GLU A 639 -11.69 15.67 15.13
CA GLU A 639 -11.33 15.75 16.55
C GLU A 639 -9.85 15.39 16.72
N ARG A 640 -9.44 14.24 16.20
CA ARG A 640 -8.06 13.73 16.28
C ARG A 640 -7.74 12.78 15.14
N ALA A 641 -6.49 12.75 14.74
CA ALA A 641 -5.97 11.69 13.90
C ALA A 641 -4.68 11.11 14.48
N PHE A 642 -4.39 9.87 14.14
CA PHE A 642 -3.13 9.22 14.50
C PHE A 642 -2.74 8.16 13.48
N ILE A 643 -1.45 7.87 13.44
CA ILE A 643 -0.85 6.92 12.52
C ILE A 643 0.23 6.12 13.25
N SER A 644 0.28 4.83 12.98
CA SER A 644 1.36 3.95 13.40
C SER A 644 2.32 3.75 12.22
N VAL A 645 3.62 3.79 12.49
CA VAL A 645 4.66 3.65 11.47
C VAL A 645 5.56 2.48 11.85
N ARG A 646 5.84 1.57 10.92
CA ARG A 646 6.82 0.51 11.16
C ARG A 646 8.20 1.10 11.43
N PRO A 647 8.79 0.88 12.62
CA PRO A 647 10.10 1.40 12.93
C PRO A 647 11.19 0.66 12.11
N ARG A 648 12.22 1.40 11.67
CA ARG A 648 13.41 0.80 11.05
C ARG A 648 14.25 0.00 12.04
N VAL A 649 14.12 0.32 13.33
CA VAL A 649 14.85 -0.33 14.42
C VAL A 649 13.86 -1.21 15.18
N PRO A 650 14.04 -2.54 15.24
CA PRO A 650 13.19 -3.42 16.02
C PRO A 650 13.14 -3.01 17.49
N GLY A 651 11.93 -2.91 18.06
CA GLY A 651 11.72 -2.58 19.47
C GLY A 651 11.58 -1.07 19.76
N VAL A 652 11.59 -0.20 18.74
CA VAL A 652 11.27 1.22 18.87
C VAL A 652 9.84 1.44 18.37
N GLU A 653 8.91 1.83 19.23
CA GLU A 653 7.58 2.24 18.80
C GLU A 653 7.64 3.57 18.07
N SER A 654 6.96 3.66 16.92
CA SER A 654 6.93 4.86 16.10
C SER A 654 5.47 5.20 15.74
N TYR A 655 4.99 6.34 16.25
CA TYR A 655 3.63 6.81 16.01
C TYR A 655 3.54 8.32 16.16
N ALA A 656 2.50 8.90 15.54
CA ALA A 656 2.18 10.30 15.72
C ALA A 656 0.68 10.50 15.90
N SER A 657 0.29 11.53 16.61
CA SER A 657 -1.10 11.97 16.67
C SER A 657 -1.19 13.49 16.61
N TRP A 658 -2.31 13.99 16.09
CA TRP A 658 -2.58 15.42 15.96
C TRP A 658 -4.07 15.74 16.07
N THR A 659 -4.34 16.97 16.43
CA THR A 659 -5.68 17.58 16.46
C THR A 659 -5.76 18.71 15.43
N PRO A 660 -6.90 19.35 15.23
CA PRO A 660 -6.99 20.58 14.41
C PRO A 660 -6.06 21.70 14.87
N GLN A 661 -5.66 21.71 16.15
CA GLN A 661 -4.75 22.71 16.75
C GLN A 661 -3.27 22.42 16.46
N GLY A 662 -2.93 21.22 15.98
CA GLY A 662 -1.58 20.84 15.62
C GLY A 662 -1.15 19.47 16.13
N LEU A 663 0.14 19.18 16.02
CA LEU A 663 0.74 17.92 16.43
C LEU A 663 0.79 17.81 17.95
N ASP A 664 0.23 16.74 18.51
CA ASP A 664 0.23 16.48 19.95
C ASP A 664 1.34 15.55 20.40
N VAL A 665 1.57 14.49 19.64
CA VAL A 665 2.50 13.41 19.98
C VAL A 665 3.31 13.03 18.76
N LEU A 666 4.62 12.90 18.97
CA LEU A 666 5.56 12.40 17.96
C LEU A 666 6.56 11.50 18.69
N GLU A 667 6.57 10.21 18.40
CA GLU A 667 7.45 9.22 19.02
C GLU A 667 8.16 8.37 17.97
N GLY A 668 9.36 7.93 18.29
CA GLY A 668 10.18 7.09 17.42
C GLY A 668 10.52 7.76 16.10
N GLU A 669 10.26 7.07 14.99
CA GLU A 669 10.53 7.55 13.63
C GLU A 669 9.31 8.18 12.93
N ALA A 670 8.20 8.40 13.64
CA ALA A 670 6.96 8.91 13.04
C ALA A 670 7.12 10.32 12.44
N TRP A 671 8.09 11.13 12.92
CA TRP A 671 8.45 12.42 12.33
C TRP A 671 8.78 12.33 10.82
N ARG A 672 9.27 11.16 10.38
CA ARG A 672 9.58 10.91 8.97
C ARG A 672 8.34 10.90 8.08
N VAL A 673 7.22 10.39 8.60
CA VAL A 673 5.95 10.31 7.88
C VAL A 673 5.23 11.67 7.84
N LEU A 674 5.42 12.49 8.86
CA LEU A 674 4.73 13.78 9.00
C LEU A 674 5.51 14.99 8.44
N ARG A 675 6.64 14.79 7.75
CA ARG A 675 7.55 15.87 7.26
C ARG A 675 7.96 16.86 8.34
N LEU A 676 8.16 16.38 9.52
CA LEU A 676 8.64 17.20 10.61
C LEU A 676 10.17 17.10 10.69
N PRO A 677 10.86 18.17 11.12
CA PRO A 677 12.28 18.07 11.42
C PRO A 677 12.53 16.98 12.46
N ASN A 678 13.64 16.26 12.32
CA ASN A 678 14.01 15.26 13.32
C ASN A 678 14.17 15.94 14.69
N PRO A 679 13.45 15.52 15.73
CA PRO A 679 13.54 16.15 17.05
C PRO A 679 14.94 16.05 17.67
N ASP A 680 15.80 15.13 17.19
CA ASP A 680 17.16 14.94 17.66
C ASP A 680 18.19 15.83 16.96
N ASP A 681 17.86 16.50 15.85
CA ASP A 681 18.80 17.32 15.06
C ASP A 681 19.06 18.72 15.66
N GLY A 682 18.36 19.10 16.70
CA GLY A 682 18.67 20.31 17.49
C GLY A 682 18.58 21.65 16.72
N SER A 683 17.77 21.71 15.63
CA SER A 683 17.51 22.92 14.84
C SER A 683 16.16 23.53 15.16
#